data_dd0ee9e78137c115c8e14af70c177712
#
_entry.id   dd0ee9e78137c115c8e14af70c177712
#
_cell.length_a   1.000
_cell.length_b   1.000
_cell.length_c   1.000
_cell.angle_alpha   90.00
_cell.angle_beta   90.00
_cell.angle_gamma   90.00
#
_symmetry.space_group_name_H-M   'P 1'
#
loop_
_entity.id
_entity.type
_entity.pdbx_description
1 polymer ?
#
loop_
_entity_poly.entity_id
_entity_poly.type
_entity_poly.pdbx_seq_one_letter_code
_entity_poly.pdbx_strand_id
1 'polypeptide(L)'
;MSTEYGADQIQILEGLEAVRKRPGMYIGDTTSRGLHHLVYEIVDNSVDEALAGFCKNIEVTVNEDNSVTVIDDGRGIPVGINHKSGLTGVEVVFTILHAGGKFGGGGYKVSGGLHGVGASVVNALSIWLEVEICNEGKIYKQRFERGKTMYPLKVVGECPPEKSGTKVVFLPDHTIFEETVFDYDILKQRLRETAFLTKDLRIVLKDNRVDPVVEKEFHYAGGIREFVTYLNKSKEPLYPDIIYCEGQKEGVYVEVAMQHNDSFNDAAYSFVNNIITPEGGTHLAGFRNALTKTFNQYAKANKILKESDAGLSGEDIREGLTAIISIKIEEPQFEGQTKMKLGNSEARGAVDSIVSEQLTYFLEQNPAVAKLICEKSLLAQRAREAARKARDLTRRKTALEGTSLPGKLADCSDKDPKNCEIYIVEGDSAGGSAKTARSRATQAILPLRGKILNVEKARLDKIYGNAEIKAMITAFGTGIHEDFDITKLRYHKIIIMTDADVDGAHISTLLLTFIYRFMPELIKQGYVYLAQPPLFKIEKNKKIWYAYSDEELNRILLEIGRDNNNKIQRYKGLGEMDAEQLWETTMDPEKRILKRVIFDEETASEIDITFNTLMGDKVEPRREFIEANAKYVQNLDV
;
A
#
# COMPACT_ATOMS: atom_id res chain seq x y z
N MET A 1 16.75 -31.19 32.45
CA MET A 1 16.06 -32.27 31.70
C MET A 1 16.29 -31.98 30.22
N SER A 2 17.13 -32.80 29.55
CA SER A 2 17.30 -32.72 28.10
C SER A 2 16.00 -33.24 27.46
N THR A 3 15.24 -32.36 26.83
CA THR A 3 14.14 -32.75 25.95
C THR A 3 14.78 -33.42 24.74
N GLU A 4 14.79 -34.77 24.72
CA GLU A 4 15.15 -35.51 23.51
C GLU A 4 14.17 -35.14 22.40
N TYR A 5 14.69 -34.51 21.35
CA TYR A 5 13.93 -34.22 20.14
C TYR A 5 13.82 -35.53 19.33
N GLY A 6 12.70 -36.23 19.48
CA GLY A 6 12.41 -37.49 18.81
C GLY A 6 11.38 -37.32 17.68
N ALA A 7 11.27 -38.35 16.81
CA ALA A 7 10.34 -38.38 15.68
C ALA A 7 8.85 -38.15 16.10
N ASP A 8 8.48 -38.60 17.28
CA ASP A 8 7.11 -38.44 17.83
C ASP A 8 6.76 -36.99 18.20
N GLN A 9 7.74 -36.08 18.23
CA GLN A 9 7.51 -34.64 18.43
C GLN A 9 7.23 -33.90 17.13
N ILE A 10 7.36 -34.54 15.98
CA ILE A 10 7.02 -33.99 14.68
C ILE A 10 5.49 -34.04 14.54
N GLN A 11 4.83 -32.87 14.65
CA GLN A 11 3.39 -32.75 14.45
C GLN A 11 3.07 -32.67 12.96
N ILE A 12 2.24 -33.57 12.48
CA ILE A 12 1.66 -33.51 11.13
C ILE A 12 0.33 -32.75 11.25
N LEU A 13 0.21 -31.64 10.55
CA LEU A 13 -1.01 -30.87 10.46
C LEU A 13 -1.71 -31.21 9.15
N GLU A 14 -2.94 -31.69 9.22
CA GLU A 14 -3.71 -32.07 8.05
C GLU A 14 -4.82 -31.04 7.74
N GLY A 15 -5.05 -30.80 6.45
CA GLY A 15 -6.16 -29.99 5.96
C GLY A 15 -6.21 -28.57 6.54
N LEU A 16 -7.40 -28.13 6.90
CA LEU A 16 -7.67 -26.76 7.36
C LEU A 16 -7.14 -26.43 8.77
N GLU A 17 -6.74 -27.43 9.55
CA GLU A 17 -6.08 -27.19 10.85
C GLU A 17 -4.72 -26.51 10.68
N ALA A 18 -4.00 -26.83 9.59
CA ALA A 18 -2.73 -26.18 9.25
C ALA A 18 -2.93 -24.67 9.03
N VAL A 19 -4.01 -24.29 8.34
CA VAL A 19 -4.38 -22.89 8.09
C VAL A 19 -4.65 -22.15 9.41
N ARG A 20 -5.44 -22.74 10.29
CA ARG A 20 -5.77 -22.12 11.60
C ARG A 20 -4.56 -21.97 12.52
N LYS A 21 -3.61 -22.92 12.49
CA LYS A 21 -2.37 -22.85 13.29
C LYS A 21 -1.32 -21.90 12.73
N ARG A 22 -1.30 -21.68 11.42
CA ARG A 22 -0.31 -20.85 10.72
C ARG A 22 -0.99 -19.96 9.67
N PRO A 23 -1.94 -19.09 10.06
CA PRO A 23 -2.69 -18.25 9.12
C PRO A 23 -1.79 -17.36 8.27
N GLY A 24 -0.70 -16.82 8.84
CA GLY A 24 0.25 -15.97 8.12
C GLY A 24 0.90 -16.61 6.88
N MET A 25 0.95 -17.95 6.78
CA MET A 25 1.42 -18.62 5.57
C MET A 25 0.46 -18.47 4.38
N TYR A 26 -0.82 -18.17 4.62
CA TYR A 26 -1.88 -18.11 3.61
C TYR A 26 -2.38 -16.71 3.35
N ILE A 27 -2.46 -15.87 4.39
CA ILE A 27 -3.00 -14.50 4.33
C ILE A 27 -1.97 -13.41 4.70
N GLY A 28 -0.70 -13.78 4.88
CA GLY A 28 0.41 -12.86 5.20
C GLY A 28 0.53 -12.56 6.69
N ASP A 29 -0.53 -12.07 7.33
CA ASP A 29 -0.57 -11.77 8.77
C ASP A 29 -1.99 -11.91 9.33
N THR A 30 -2.19 -11.61 10.63
CA THR A 30 -3.49 -11.64 11.30
C THR A 30 -3.97 -10.26 11.75
N THR A 31 -3.35 -9.21 11.22
CA THR A 31 -3.74 -7.81 11.44
C THR A 31 -4.91 -7.42 10.53
N SER A 32 -5.23 -6.14 10.50
CA SER A 32 -6.24 -5.58 9.57
C SER A 32 -6.00 -5.99 8.12
N ARG A 33 -4.73 -6.09 7.67
CA ARG A 33 -4.38 -6.51 6.30
C ARG A 33 -4.86 -7.93 6.01
N GLY A 34 -4.47 -8.90 6.84
CA GLY A 34 -4.91 -10.29 6.67
C GLY A 34 -6.42 -10.47 6.81
N LEU A 35 -7.09 -9.63 7.64
CA LEU A 35 -8.55 -9.61 7.74
C LEU A 35 -9.20 -9.23 6.41
N HIS A 36 -8.78 -8.13 5.78
CA HIS A 36 -9.32 -7.68 4.49
C HIS A 36 -9.01 -8.64 3.36
N HIS A 37 -7.89 -9.36 3.44
CA HIS A 37 -7.53 -10.39 2.46
C HIS A 37 -8.59 -11.49 2.33
N LEU A 38 -9.33 -11.81 3.40
CA LEU A 38 -10.44 -12.77 3.32
C LEU A 38 -11.51 -12.32 2.32
N VAL A 39 -11.83 -11.03 2.29
CA VAL A 39 -12.79 -10.46 1.32
C VAL A 39 -12.23 -10.57 -0.10
N TYR A 40 -10.94 -10.25 -0.26
CA TYR A 40 -10.30 -10.29 -1.57
C TYR A 40 -10.31 -11.70 -2.17
N GLU A 41 -10.06 -12.74 -1.37
CA GLU A 41 -10.07 -14.13 -1.85
C GLU A 41 -11.45 -14.56 -2.37
N ILE A 42 -12.54 -14.10 -1.75
CA ILE A 42 -13.90 -14.40 -2.25
C ILE A 42 -14.24 -13.57 -3.47
N VAL A 43 -13.92 -12.26 -3.46
CA VAL A 43 -14.15 -11.37 -4.61
C VAL A 43 -13.34 -11.81 -5.84
N ASP A 44 -12.08 -12.21 -5.67
CA ASP A 44 -11.22 -12.67 -6.75
C ASP A 44 -11.80 -13.93 -7.46
N ASN A 45 -12.52 -14.79 -6.74
CA ASN A 45 -13.25 -15.91 -7.36
C ASN A 45 -14.37 -15.43 -8.28
N SER A 46 -15.11 -14.38 -7.87
CA SER A 46 -16.15 -13.76 -8.69
C SER A 46 -15.55 -13.00 -9.89
N VAL A 47 -14.40 -12.36 -9.70
CA VAL A 47 -13.62 -11.71 -10.78
C VAL A 47 -13.12 -12.74 -11.79
N ASP A 48 -12.69 -13.92 -11.36
CA ASP A 48 -12.30 -15.01 -12.27
C ASP A 48 -13.48 -15.45 -13.15
N GLU A 49 -14.72 -15.48 -12.63
CA GLU A 49 -15.94 -15.67 -13.44
C GLU A 49 -16.14 -14.54 -14.44
N ALA A 50 -15.82 -13.28 -14.07
CA ALA A 50 -15.91 -12.14 -14.99
C ALA A 50 -14.83 -12.22 -16.09
N LEU A 51 -13.59 -12.59 -15.76
CA LEU A 51 -12.51 -12.81 -16.72
C LEU A 51 -12.84 -13.96 -17.70
N ALA A 52 -13.59 -14.97 -17.23
CA ALA A 52 -14.09 -16.05 -18.06
C ALA A 52 -15.34 -15.64 -18.89
N GLY A 53 -15.88 -14.43 -18.72
CA GLY A 53 -17.01 -13.89 -19.45
C GLY A 53 -18.40 -14.24 -18.91
N PHE A 54 -18.49 -14.79 -17.71
CA PHE A 54 -19.75 -15.30 -17.13
C PHE A 54 -20.33 -14.40 -16.03
N CYS A 55 -19.57 -13.49 -15.44
CA CYS A 55 -20.02 -12.57 -14.40
C CYS A 55 -19.96 -11.12 -14.89
N LYS A 56 -20.98 -10.33 -14.56
CA LYS A 56 -21.06 -8.89 -14.87
C LYS A 56 -21.32 -8.03 -13.64
N ASN A 57 -21.85 -8.62 -12.57
CA ASN A 57 -22.19 -7.90 -11.35
C ASN A 57 -21.66 -8.62 -10.12
N ILE A 58 -20.98 -7.86 -9.27
CA ILE A 58 -20.51 -8.30 -7.94
C ILE A 58 -21.07 -7.32 -6.92
N GLU A 59 -21.66 -7.83 -5.84
CA GLU A 59 -22.09 -7.03 -4.70
C GLU A 59 -21.33 -7.49 -3.45
N VAL A 60 -20.71 -6.54 -2.74
CA VAL A 60 -20.01 -6.76 -1.48
C VAL A 60 -20.71 -5.94 -0.41
N THR A 61 -21.15 -6.58 0.66
CA THR A 61 -21.85 -5.92 1.77
C THR A 61 -21.16 -6.24 3.09
N VAL A 62 -20.78 -5.21 3.83
CA VAL A 62 -20.39 -5.34 5.24
C VAL A 62 -21.66 -5.24 6.07
N ASN A 63 -22.01 -6.32 6.76
CA ASN A 63 -23.24 -6.42 7.54
C ASN A 63 -23.10 -5.79 8.92
N GLU A 64 -24.22 -5.55 9.62
CA GLU A 64 -24.26 -4.94 10.96
C GLU A 64 -23.44 -5.72 12.00
N ASP A 65 -23.37 -7.05 11.88
CA ASP A 65 -22.60 -7.95 12.75
C ASP A 65 -21.13 -8.10 12.36
N ASN A 66 -20.64 -7.29 11.42
CA ASN A 66 -19.31 -7.42 10.78
C ASN A 66 -19.08 -8.71 9.99
N SER A 67 -20.11 -9.48 9.67
CA SER A 67 -19.98 -10.47 8.61
C SER A 67 -19.92 -9.78 7.24
N VAL A 68 -19.35 -10.45 6.25
CA VAL A 68 -19.29 -9.94 4.88
C VAL A 68 -20.07 -10.85 3.95
N THR A 69 -20.90 -10.25 3.11
CA THR A 69 -21.63 -10.91 2.03
C THR A 69 -21.01 -10.54 0.70
N VAL A 70 -20.70 -11.54 -0.12
CA VAL A 70 -20.27 -11.36 -1.52
C VAL A 70 -21.24 -12.11 -2.41
N ILE A 71 -21.81 -11.44 -3.41
CA ILE A 71 -22.76 -12.01 -4.37
C ILE A 71 -22.23 -11.76 -5.77
N ASP A 72 -22.24 -12.77 -6.61
CA ASP A 72 -21.95 -12.66 -8.04
C ASP A 72 -23.06 -13.28 -8.90
N ASP A 73 -23.12 -12.90 -10.16
CA ASP A 73 -24.01 -13.44 -11.19
C ASP A 73 -23.27 -14.39 -12.17
N GLY A 74 -22.18 -15.02 -11.70
CA GLY A 74 -21.42 -16.02 -12.45
C GLY A 74 -22.17 -17.35 -12.65
N ARG A 75 -21.45 -18.37 -13.10
CA ARG A 75 -22.04 -19.72 -13.33
C ARG A 75 -22.47 -20.44 -12.05
N GLY A 76 -21.99 -19.99 -10.89
CA GLY A 76 -22.15 -20.69 -9.62
C GLY A 76 -21.14 -21.84 -9.45
N ILE A 77 -20.82 -22.14 -8.18
CA ILE A 77 -19.96 -23.27 -7.83
C ILE A 77 -20.69 -24.59 -8.20
N PRO A 78 -20.02 -25.57 -8.86
CA PRO A 78 -20.66 -26.83 -9.20
C PRO A 78 -21.23 -27.56 -7.99
N VAL A 79 -22.52 -27.93 -8.06
CA VAL A 79 -23.26 -28.61 -6.96
C VAL A 79 -23.20 -30.13 -7.02
N GLY A 80 -22.75 -30.69 -8.15
CA GLY A 80 -22.61 -32.12 -8.37
C GLY A 80 -21.49 -32.77 -7.51
N ILE A 81 -21.50 -34.08 -7.45
CA ILE A 81 -20.51 -34.88 -6.71
C ILE A 81 -19.21 -34.97 -7.52
N ASN A 82 -18.10 -34.63 -6.90
CA ASN A 82 -16.77 -34.89 -7.44
C ASN A 82 -16.40 -36.38 -7.22
N HIS A 83 -16.26 -37.13 -8.31
CA HIS A 83 -16.02 -38.57 -8.28
C HIS A 83 -14.70 -38.98 -7.60
N LYS A 84 -13.71 -38.11 -7.52
CA LYS A 84 -12.42 -38.39 -6.85
C LYS A 84 -12.51 -38.29 -5.33
N SER A 85 -13.24 -37.33 -4.81
CA SER A 85 -13.37 -37.08 -3.38
C SER A 85 -14.64 -37.68 -2.76
N GLY A 86 -15.67 -37.93 -3.56
CA GLY A 86 -16.99 -38.35 -3.09
C GLY A 86 -17.80 -37.19 -2.47
N LEU A 87 -17.29 -35.96 -2.46
CA LEU A 87 -17.91 -34.75 -1.91
C LEU A 87 -18.57 -33.94 -3.02
N THR A 88 -19.48 -33.04 -2.65
CA THR A 88 -20.01 -32.05 -3.60
C THR A 88 -18.93 -31.06 -4.01
N GLY A 89 -19.03 -30.47 -5.21
CA GLY A 89 -18.09 -29.45 -5.67
C GLY A 89 -17.96 -28.28 -4.69
N VAL A 90 -19.07 -27.89 -4.06
CA VAL A 90 -19.09 -26.87 -2.99
C VAL A 90 -18.22 -27.27 -1.81
N GLU A 91 -18.41 -28.47 -1.32
CA GLU A 91 -17.65 -28.98 -0.17
C GLU A 91 -16.16 -29.12 -0.51
N VAL A 92 -15.82 -29.57 -1.72
CA VAL A 92 -14.43 -29.63 -2.20
C VAL A 92 -13.78 -28.24 -2.17
N VAL A 93 -14.44 -27.20 -2.70
CA VAL A 93 -13.91 -25.84 -2.78
C VAL A 93 -13.66 -25.23 -1.39
N PHE A 94 -14.54 -25.50 -0.42
CA PHE A 94 -14.45 -24.88 0.90
C PHE A 94 -13.71 -25.71 1.95
N THR A 95 -13.45 -27.00 1.72
CA THR A 95 -12.82 -27.88 2.74
C THR A 95 -11.51 -28.52 2.35
N ILE A 96 -11.17 -28.56 1.05
CA ILE A 96 -9.95 -29.20 0.57
C ILE A 96 -8.98 -28.13 0.06
N LEU A 97 -7.76 -28.11 0.63
CA LEU A 97 -6.66 -27.29 0.13
C LEU A 97 -6.16 -27.82 -1.22
N HIS A 98 -5.72 -26.90 -2.08
CA HIS A 98 -5.21 -27.23 -3.41
C HIS A 98 -6.24 -27.97 -4.29
N ALA A 99 -7.51 -27.62 -4.14
CA ALA A 99 -8.60 -28.12 -4.96
C ALA A 99 -9.33 -26.96 -5.65
N GLY A 100 -9.68 -27.12 -6.93
CA GLY A 100 -10.42 -26.11 -7.69
C GLY A 100 -10.44 -26.40 -9.18
N GLY A 101 -11.37 -25.79 -9.90
CA GLY A 101 -11.54 -25.89 -11.35
C GLY A 101 -10.48 -25.15 -12.19
N LYS A 102 -9.48 -24.53 -11.53
CA LYS A 102 -8.45 -23.68 -12.14
C LYS A 102 -7.14 -24.43 -12.42
N PHE A 103 -7.03 -25.71 -12.03
CA PHE A 103 -5.89 -26.60 -12.31
C PHE A 103 -6.06 -27.35 -13.63
N GLY A 104 -5.73 -26.74 -14.77
CA GLY A 104 -5.52 -27.44 -16.04
C GLY A 104 -6.73 -28.16 -16.62
N GLY A 105 -7.86 -27.51 -16.76
CA GLY A 105 -9.05 -28.21 -17.28
C GLY A 105 -10.13 -27.33 -17.86
N GLY A 106 -9.85 -26.53 -18.90
CA GLY A 106 -10.89 -25.99 -19.79
C GLY A 106 -11.93 -25.00 -19.20
N GLY A 107 -12.01 -24.84 -17.89
CA GLY A 107 -12.99 -23.96 -17.24
C GLY A 107 -12.57 -22.48 -17.17
N TYR A 108 -11.29 -22.23 -17.05
CA TYR A 108 -10.69 -20.89 -16.97
C TYR A 108 -9.39 -20.87 -17.76
N LYS A 109 -9.29 -20.02 -18.77
CA LYS A 109 -8.05 -19.80 -19.53
C LYS A 109 -7.11 -18.85 -18.78
N VAL A 110 -7.68 -17.94 -18.04
CA VAL A 110 -6.97 -16.94 -17.24
C VAL A 110 -7.66 -16.87 -15.89
N SER A 111 -6.90 -16.93 -14.79
CA SER A 111 -7.44 -16.74 -13.44
C SER A 111 -6.40 -16.11 -12.52
N GLY A 112 -6.87 -15.35 -11.53
CA GLY A 112 -6.06 -14.85 -10.43
C GLY A 112 -5.85 -15.91 -9.34
N GLY A 113 -6.82 -16.78 -9.13
CA GLY A 113 -6.80 -17.86 -8.14
C GLY A 113 -6.02 -19.08 -8.60
N LEU A 114 -4.70 -19.12 -8.36
CA LEU A 114 -3.80 -20.17 -8.88
C LEU A 114 -3.61 -21.38 -7.97
N HIS A 115 -3.76 -21.18 -6.66
CA HIS A 115 -3.35 -22.19 -5.67
C HIS A 115 -4.50 -23.07 -5.17
N GLY A 116 -5.75 -22.72 -5.51
CA GLY A 116 -6.93 -23.47 -5.08
C GLY A 116 -7.11 -23.53 -3.56
N VAL A 117 -6.72 -22.45 -2.86
CA VAL A 117 -6.78 -22.38 -1.40
C VAL A 117 -7.65 -21.26 -0.85
N GLY A 118 -7.93 -20.20 -1.61
CA GLY A 118 -8.57 -18.97 -1.11
C GLY A 118 -9.88 -19.23 -0.37
N ALA A 119 -10.86 -19.88 -1.00
CA ALA A 119 -12.16 -20.15 -0.38
C ALA A 119 -12.05 -21.05 0.87
N SER A 120 -11.20 -22.07 0.84
CA SER A 120 -10.98 -22.96 1.97
C SER A 120 -10.24 -22.27 3.13
N VAL A 121 -9.34 -21.33 2.84
CA VAL A 121 -8.67 -20.47 3.83
C VAL A 121 -9.68 -19.56 4.51
N VAL A 122 -10.56 -18.88 3.75
CA VAL A 122 -11.62 -18.04 4.33
C VAL A 122 -12.53 -18.86 5.25
N ASN A 123 -12.93 -20.05 4.81
CA ASN A 123 -13.72 -20.96 5.66
C ASN A 123 -12.98 -21.36 6.94
N ALA A 124 -11.71 -21.74 6.85
CA ALA A 124 -10.90 -22.12 8.01
C ALA A 124 -10.74 -20.97 9.04
N LEU A 125 -10.64 -19.72 8.57
CA LEU A 125 -10.39 -18.53 9.40
C LEU A 125 -11.67 -17.79 9.81
N SER A 126 -12.85 -18.35 9.51
CA SER A 126 -14.15 -17.82 9.91
C SER A 126 -14.77 -18.62 11.05
N ILE A 127 -15.52 -17.95 11.92
CA ILE A 127 -16.39 -18.62 12.92
C ILE A 127 -17.40 -19.47 12.19
N TRP A 128 -18.05 -18.88 11.17
CA TRP A 128 -18.95 -19.55 10.27
C TRP A 128 -18.87 -18.96 8.86
N LEU A 129 -19.18 -19.81 7.89
CA LEU A 129 -19.32 -19.43 6.49
C LEU A 129 -20.56 -20.13 5.92
N GLU A 130 -21.39 -19.38 5.21
CA GLU A 130 -22.54 -19.88 4.47
C GLU A 130 -22.37 -19.62 2.98
N VAL A 131 -22.70 -20.60 2.17
CA VAL A 131 -22.74 -20.47 0.72
C VAL A 131 -24.13 -20.78 0.21
N GLU A 132 -24.65 -19.93 -0.67
CA GLU A 132 -25.87 -20.15 -1.44
C GLU A 132 -25.52 -20.10 -2.92
N ILE A 133 -26.02 -21.08 -3.69
CA ILE A 133 -25.77 -21.20 -5.12
C ILE A 133 -27.08 -21.27 -5.85
N CYS A 134 -27.28 -20.37 -6.79
CA CYS A 134 -28.39 -20.40 -7.72
C CYS A 134 -27.93 -21.16 -8.98
N ASN A 135 -28.51 -22.31 -9.23
CA ASN A 135 -28.15 -23.14 -10.38
C ASN A 135 -29.36 -23.98 -10.82
N GLU A 136 -29.64 -24.03 -12.14
CA GLU A 136 -30.70 -24.84 -12.77
C GLU A 136 -32.06 -24.70 -12.07
N GLY A 137 -32.45 -23.46 -11.74
CA GLY A 137 -33.73 -23.14 -11.12
C GLY A 137 -33.84 -23.44 -9.63
N LYS A 138 -32.76 -23.87 -8.98
CA LYS A 138 -32.74 -24.22 -7.55
C LYS A 138 -31.73 -23.39 -6.79
N ILE A 139 -32.05 -23.12 -5.53
CA ILE A 139 -31.12 -22.50 -4.57
C ILE A 139 -30.59 -23.60 -3.64
N TYR A 140 -29.29 -23.82 -3.72
CA TYR A 140 -28.57 -24.74 -2.86
C TYR A 140 -27.90 -23.96 -1.74
N LYS A 141 -27.85 -24.54 -0.53
CA LYS A 141 -27.24 -23.91 0.65
C LYS A 141 -26.43 -24.92 1.45
N GLN A 142 -25.24 -24.45 1.92
CA GLN A 142 -24.40 -25.18 2.85
C GLN A 142 -23.75 -24.23 3.86
N ARG A 143 -23.53 -24.71 5.09
CA ARG A 143 -22.88 -23.96 6.17
C ARG A 143 -21.68 -24.72 6.69
N PHE A 144 -20.65 -23.96 7.00
CA PHE A 144 -19.41 -24.42 7.60
C PHE A 144 -19.15 -23.63 8.89
N GLU A 145 -18.45 -24.26 9.85
CA GLU A 145 -17.99 -23.60 11.07
C GLU A 145 -16.54 -23.97 11.32
N ARG A 146 -15.66 -22.95 11.36
CA ARG A 146 -14.22 -23.12 11.51
C ARG A 146 -13.62 -24.19 10.58
N GLY A 147 -14.03 -24.16 9.33
CA GLY A 147 -13.58 -25.09 8.31
C GLY A 147 -14.33 -26.42 8.25
N LYS A 148 -15.24 -26.72 9.18
CA LYS A 148 -15.97 -28.00 9.22
C LYS A 148 -17.36 -27.87 8.61
N THR A 149 -17.76 -28.85 7.79
CA THR A 149 -19.11 -28.95 7.24
C THR A 149 -20.12 -29.22 8.33
N MET A 150 -21.16 -28.40 8.45
CA MET A 150 -22.21 -28.54 9.47
C MET A 150 -23.35 -29.46 9.02
N TYR A 151 -23.66 -29.43 7.72
CA TYR A 151 -24.69 -30.28 7.12
C TYR A 151 -24.40 -30.42 5.61
N PRO A 152 -24.88 -31.53 4.97
CA PRO A 152 -24.73 -31.72 3.53
C PRO A 152 -25.40 -30.61 2.73
N LEU A 153 -24.89 -30.37 1.49
CA LEU A 153 -25.52 -29.42 0.57
C LEU A 153 -27.00 -29.77 0.37
N LYS A 154 -27.89 -28.82 0.55
CA LYS A 154 -29.35 -29.01 0.43
C LYS A 154 -30.00 -27.94 -0.41
N VAL A 155 -31.09 -28.29 -1.09
CA VAL A 155 -31.97 -27.35 -1.77
C VAL A 155 -32.84 -26.65 -0.71
N VAL A 156 -32.82 -25.31 -0.74
CA VAL A 156 -33.57 -24.48 0.21
C VAL A 156 -34.64 -23.62 -0.45
N GLY A 157 -34.63 -23.52 -1.79
CA GLY A 157 -35.60 -22.72 -2.53
C GLY A 157 -35.47 -22.90 -4.02
N GLU A 158 -36.23 -22.10 -4.74
CA GLU A 158 -36.22 -22.03 -6.21
C GLU A 158 -35.75 -20.64 -6.67
N CYS A 159 -35.13 -20.56 -7.83
CA CYS A 159 -34.77 -19.33 -8.51
C CYS A 159 -35.17 -19.40 -9.99
N PRO A 160 -35.24 -18.26 -10.70
CA PRO A 160 -35.47 -18.29 -12.13
C PRO A 160 -34.45 -19.20 -12.83
N PRO A 161 -34.87 -20.06 -13.79
CA PRO A 161 -33.98 -21.01 -14.45
C PRO A 161 -32.77 -20.37 -15.15
N GLU A 162 -32.95 -19.15 -15.63
CA GLU A 162 -31.89 -18.34 -16.28
C GLU A 162 -30.93 -17.67 -15.29
N LYS A 163 -31.27 -17.66 -14.00
CA LYS A 163 -30.43 -17.05 -12.96
C LYS A 163 -29.41 -18.06 -12.45
N SER A 164 -28.15 -17.65 -12.47
CA SER A 164 -27.05 -18.36 -11.83
C SER A 164 -26.24 -17.41 -10.96
N GLY A 165 -25.39 -17.96 -10.11
CA GLY A 165 -24.48 -17.16 -9.29
C GLY A 165 -24.18 -17.79 -7.95
N THR A 166 -23.26 -17.17 -7.25
CA THR A 166 -22.83 -17.57 -5.91
C THR A 166 -23.02 -16.44 -4.92
N LYS A 167 -23.50 -16.77 -3.74
CA LYS A 167 -23.50 -15.88 -2.57
C LYS A 167 -22.73 -16.55 -1.45
N VAL A 168 -21.71 -15.86 -0.97
CA VAL A 168 -20.91 -16.28 0.19
C VAL A 168 -21.09 -15.27 1.30
N VAL A 169 -21.36 -15.75 2.52
CA VAL A 169 -21.43 -14.92 3.74
C VAL A 169 -20.48 -15.54 4.75
N PHE A 170 -19.62 -14.75 5.37
CA PHE A 170 -18.68 -15.25 6.36
C PHE A 170 -18.44 -14.25 7.48
N LEU A 171 -18.16 -14.77 8.69
CA LEU A 171 -17.81 -14.00 9.87
C LEU A 171 -16.40 -14.38 10.33
N PRO A 172 -15.41 -13.47 10.29
CA PRO A 172 -14.04 -13.77 10.73
C PRO A 172 -13.95 -14.25 12.17
N ASP A 173 -12.99 -15.14 12.45
CA ASP A 173 -12.81 -15.71 13.79
C ASP A 173 -11.94 -14.78 14.67
N HIS A 174 -12.56 -14.13 15.65
CA HIS A 174 -11.92 -13.24 16.63
C HIS A 174 -10.85 -13.92 17.50
N THR A 175 -10.75 -15.25 17.47
CA THR A 175 -9.68 -15.98 18.18
C THR A 175 -8.39 -16.06 17.37
N ILE A 176 -8.42 -15.64 16.09
CA ILE A 176 -7.31 -15.67 15.16
C ILE A 176 -6.83 -14.25 14.83
N PHE A 177 -7.77 -13.36 14.53
CA PHE A 177 -7.48 -11.97 14.15
C PHE A 177 -7.38 -11.07 15.38
N GLU A 178 -6.42 -10.15 15.36
CA GLU A 178 -6.25 -9.13 16.39
C GLU A 178 -7.45 -8.16 16.41
N GLU A 179 -8.03 -7.91 15.24
CA GLU A 179 -9.20 -7.08 15.01
C GLU A 179 -10.08 -7.75 13.96
N THR A 180 -11.42 -7.65 14.12
CA THR A 180 -12.40 -8.23 13.19
C THR A 180 -13.32 -7.19 12.56
N VAL A 181 -12.99 -5.89 12.69
CA VAL A 181 -13.76 -4.80 12.12
C VAL A 181 -13.19 -4.45 10.75
N PHE A 182 -13.99 -4.61 9.69
CA PHE A 182 -13.58 -4.24 8.35
C PHE A 182 -13.59 -2.72 8.15
N ASP A 183 -12.53 -2.20 7.53
CA ASP A 183 -12.45 -0.81 7.10
C ASP A 183 -13.11 -0.66 5.72
N TYR A 184 -14.14 0.20 5.66
CA TYR A 184 -14.88 0.45 4.42
C TYR A 184 -14.00 1.09 3.33
N ASP A 185 -13.11 2.02 3.71
CA ASP A 185 -12.27 2.73 2.75
C ASP A 185 -11.21 1.81 2.13
N ILE A 186 -10.66 0.86 2.89
CA ILE A 186 -9.76 -0.17 2.37
C ILE A 186 -10.48 -1.04 1.33
N LEU A 187 -11.68 -1.53 1.64
CA LEU A 187 -12.48 -2.32 0.70
C LEU A 187 -12.86 -1.51 -0.53
N LYS A 188 -13.31 -0.26 -0.34
CA LYS A 188 -13.69 0.66 -1.42
C LYS A 188 -12.58 0.88 -2.42
N GLN A 189 -11.36 1.02 -1.95
CA GLN A 189 -10.18 1.21 -2.76
C GLN A 189 -9.89 -0.03 -3.62
N ARG A 190 -9.78 -1.19 -2.99
CA ARG A 190 -9.47 -2.45 -3.68
C ARG A 190 -10.53 -2.79 -4.73
N LEU A 191 -11.81 -2.65 -4.40
CA LEU A 191 -12.91 -2.93 -5.32
C LEU A 191 -12.96 -1.95 -6.50
N ARG A 192 -12.57 -0.69 -6.29
CA ARG A 192 -12.40 0.29 -7.37
C ARG A 192 -11.30 -0.12 -8.34
N GLU A 193 -10.12 -0.50 -7.85
CA GLU A 193 -9.03 -0.98 -8.69
C GLU A 193 -9.43 -2.23 -9.49
N THR A 194 -10.10 -3.17 -8.85
CA THR A 194 -10.63 -4.37 -9.50
C THR A 194 -11.60 -4.02 -10.64
N ALA A 195 -12.47 -3.05 -10.44
CA ALA A 195 -13.41 -2.59 -11.47
C ALA A 195 -12.70 -1.90 -12.65
N PHE A 196 -11.63 -1.14 -12.41
CA PHE A 196 -10.80 -0.57 -13.48
C PHE A 196 -10.08 -1.63 -14.31
N LEU A 197 -9.61 -2.71 -13.67
CA LEU A 197 -8.87 -3.78 -14.31
C LEU A 197 -9.77 -4.77 -15.07
N THR A 198 -11.06 -4.81 -14.72
CA THR A 198 -12.04 -5.70 -15.34
C THR A 198 -13.08 -4.87 -16.06
N LYS A 199 -12.80 -4.56 -17.32
CA LYS A 199 -13.68 -3.77 -18.17
C LYS A 199 -15.11 -4.29 -18.14
N ASP A 200 -16.08 -3.39 -18.04
CA ASP A 200 -17.52 -3.66 -18.02
C ASP A 200 -18.04 -4.43 -16.79
N LEU A 201 -17.20 -4.78 -15.81
CA LEU A 201 -17.64 -5.34 -14.55
C LEU A 201 -18.22 -4.25 -13.64
N ARG A 202 -19.42 -4.47 -13.13
CA ARG A 202 -20.06 -3.63 -12.13
C ARG A 202 -19.84 -4.21 -10.74
N ILE A 203 -19.27 -3.41 -9.85
CA ILE A 203 -19.06 -3.80 -8.43
C ILE A 203 -19.80 -2.79 -7.55
N VAL A 204 -20.58 -3.29 -6.60
CA VAL A 204 -21.28 -2.47 -5.60
C VAL A 204 -20.76 -2.81 -4.22
N LEU A 205 -20.33 -1.81 -3.46
CA LEU A 205 -19.94 -1.95 -2.06
C LEU A 205 -20.97 -1.26 -1.16
N LYS A 206 -21.48 -2.00 -0.15
CA LYS A 206 -22.43 -1.51 0.85
C LYS A 206 -21.88 -1.63 2.26
N ASP A 207 -22.15 -0.66 3.10
CA ASP A 207 -21.88 -0.71 4.54
C ASP A 207 -23.21 -0.54 5.31
N ASN A 208 -23.70 -1.65 5.87
CA ASN A 208 -24.94 -1.68 6.64
C ASN A 208 -24.73 -1.35 8.13
N ARG A 209 -23.50 -1.09 8.56
CA ARG A 209 -23.19 -0.75 9.96
C ARG A 209 -23.51 0.70 10.31
N VAL A 210 -23.76 1.53 9.31
CA VAL A 210 -24.04 2.96 9.47
C VAL A 210 -25.43 3.32 8.94
N ASP A 211 -26.06 4.32 9.56
CA ASP A 211 -27.35 4.86 9.14
C ASP A 211 -27.19 6.35 8.77
N PRO A 212 -27.51 6.77 7.53
CA PRO A 212 -27.99 5.93 6.44
C PRO A 212 -26.91 4.99 5.87
N VAL A 213 -27.33 3.85 5.33
CA VAL A 213 -26.46 2.89 4.66
C VAL A 213 -25.61 3.60 3.60
N VAL A 214 -24.31 3.33 3.62
CA VAL A 214 -23.38 3.86 2.62
C VAL A 214 -23.27 2.84 1.48
N GLU A 215 -23.52 3.29 0.26
CA GLU A 215 -23.40 2.48 -0.95
C GLU A 215 -22.52 3.19 -1.98
N LYS A 216 -21.64 2.43 -2.62
CA LYS A 216 -20.79 2.91 -3.71
C LYS A 216 -20.75 1.91 -4.85
N GLU A 217 -21.01 2.41 -6.05
CA GLU A 217 -20.91 1.65 -7.29
C GLU A 217 -19.63 2.00 -8.05
N PHE A 218 -18.98 0.99 -8.62
CA PHE A 218 -17.83 1.07 -9.50
C PHE A 218 -18.14 0.35 -10.80
N HIS A 219 -18.04 1.09 -11.90
CA HIS A 219 -18.23 0.56 -13.26
C HIS A 219 -17.45 1.46 -14.23
N TYR A 220 -16.48 0.89 -14.94
CA TYR A 220 -15.56 1.65 -15.79
C TYR A 220 -15.44 1.00 -17.16
N ALA A 221 -16.20 1.50 -18.12
CA ALA A 221 -16.21 1.00 -19.50
C ALA A 221 -14.89 1.25 -20.24
N GLY A 222 -14.15 2.32 -19.87
CA GLY A 222 -12.82 2.63 -20.43
C GLY A 222 -11.68 1.82 -19.80
N GLY A 223 -11.95 1.03 -18.75
CA GLY A 223 -10.98 0.15 -18.12
C GLY A 223 -9.73 0.88 -17.61
N ILE A 224 -8.54 0.37 -17.94
CA ILE A 224 -7.26 0.93 -17.46
C ILE A 224 -6.96 2.34 -17.99
N ARG A 225 -7.62 2.81 -19.06
CA ARG A 225 -7.52 4.22 -19.49
C ARG A 225 -8.15 5.15 -18.48
N GLU A 226 -9.36 4.80 -18.00
CA GLU A 226 -10.01 5.57 -16.94
C GLU A 226 -9.23 5.48 -15.62
N PHE A 227 -8.54 4.37 -15.38
CA PHE A 227 -7.67 4.24 -14.21
C PHE A 227 -6.52 5.26 -14.26
N VAL A 228 -5.84 5.42 -15.40
CA VAL A 228 -4.79 6.45 -15.56
C VAL A 228 -5.37 7.86 -15.36
N THR A 229 -6.58 8.13 -15.90
CA THR A 229 -7.27 9.42 -15.68
C THR A 229 -7.55 9.64 -14.19
N TYR A 230 -8.02 8.61 -13.50
CA TYR A 230 -8.27 8.65 -12.05
C TYR A 230 -7.00 8.94 -11.24
N LEU A 231 -5.88 8.29 -11.57
CA LEU A 231 -4.58 8.51 -10.92
C LEU A 231 -4.01 9.92 -11.18
N ASN A 232 -4.38 10.52 -12.30
CA ASN A 232 -3.92 11.87 -12.68
C ASN A 232 -4.88 12.99 -12.23
N LYS A 233 -5.96 12.70 -11.51
CA LYS A 233 -6.97 13.71 -11.13
C LYS A 233 -6.38 14.92 -10.37
N SER A 234 -5.31 14.72 -9.61
CA SER A 234 -4.60 15.78 -8.86
C SER A 234 -3.34 16.29 -9.56
N LYS A 235 -3.06 15.83 -10.79
CA LYS A 235 -1.89 16.20 -11.60
C LYS A 235 -2.33 16.91 -12.88
N GLU A 236 -1.43 17.68 -13.52
CA GLU A 236 -1.71 18.31 -14.81
C GLU A 236 -1.13 17.45 -15.94
N PRO A 237 -1.96 16.82 -16.78
CA PRO A 237 -1.46 16.07 -17.93
C PRO A 237 -0.73 16.97 -18.91
N LEU A 238 0.39 16.52 -19.47
CA LEU A 238 1.12 17.26 -20.51
C LEU A 238 0.40 17.27 -21.86
N TYR A 239 -0.48 16.33 -22.08
CA TYR A 239 -1.29 16.16 -23.28
C TYR A 239 -2.62 15.46 -22.91
N PRO A 240 -3.70 15.69 -23.67
CA PRO A 240 -5.05 15.24 -23.28
C PRO A 240 -5.25 13.73 -23.43
N ASP A 241 -4.61 13.09 -24.39
CA ASP A 241 -4.86 11.71 -24.76
C ASP A 241 -4.12 10.72 -23.85
N ILE A 242 -4.74 9.58 -23.55
CA ILE A 242 -4.08 8.45 -22.90
C ILE A 242 -3.42 7.59 -23.97
N ILE A 243 -2.12 7.39 -23.90
CA ILE A 243 -1.41 6.43 -24.73
C ILE A 243 -1.83 5.03 -24.32
N TYR A 244 -2.34 4.25 -25.26
CA TYR A 244 -2.84 2.92 -25.00
C TYR A 244 -2.25 1.91 -25.99
N CYS A 245 -1.75 0.81 -25.45
CA CYS A 245 -1.19 -0.31 -26.20
C CYS A 245 -1.93 -1.58 -25.79
N GLU A 246 -2.33 -2.39 -26.76
CA GLU A 246 -3.04 -3.65 -26.55
C GLU A 246 -2.60 -4.69 -27.56
N GLY A 247 -2.41 -5.93 -27.14
CA GLY A 247 -2.08 -7.01 -28.05
C GLY A 247 -1.87 -8.34 -27.36
N GLN A 248 -1.63 -9.38 -28.19
CA GLN A 248 -1.34 -10.72 -27.69
C GLN A 248 -0.09 -11.27 -28.37
N LYS A 249 0.82 -11.84 -27.61
CA LYS A 249 2.02 -12.50 -28.10
C LYS A 249 2.44 -13.62 -27.16
N GLU A 250 2.80 -14.77 -27.74
CA GLU A 250 3.30 -15.95 -26.99
C GLU A 250 2.40 -16.39 -25.82
N GLY A 251 1.07 -16.32 -26.01
CA GLY A 251 0.11 -16.68 -24.97
C GLY A 251 -0.13 -15.58 -23.93
N VAL A 252 0.59 -14.47 -23.99
CA VAL A 252 0.44 -13.33 -23.09
C VAL A 252 -0.41 -12.25 -23.75
N TYR A 253 -1.54 -11.90 -23.15
CA TYR A 253 -2.32 -10.74 -23.52
C TYR A 253 -1.83 -9.53 -22.71
N VAL A 254 -1.58 -8.42 -23.37
CA VAL A 254 -0.97 -7.21 -22.80
C VAL A 254 -1.88 -6.02 -23.02
N GLU A 255 -2.15 -5.28 -21.97
CA GLU A 255 -2.77 -3.96 -22.00
C GLU A 255 -1.89 -2.98 -21.22
N VAL A 256 -1.59 -1.84 -21.82
CA VAL A 256 -0.84 -0.76 -21.18
C VAL A 256 -1.55 0.56 -21.46
N ALA A 257 -1.81 1.32 -20.41
CA ALA A 257 -2.27 2.71 -20.52
C ALA A 257 -1.30 3.62 -19.79
N MET A 258 -0.94 4.77 -20.40
CA MET A 258 0.01 5.69 -19.79
C MET A 258 -0.21 7.13 -20.23
N GLN A 259 0.20 8.07 -19.37
CA GLN A 259 0.16 9.51 -19.64
C GLN A 259 1.22 10.23 -18.81
N HIS A 260 1.95 11.18 -19.41
CA HIS A 260 2.86 12.05 -18.67
C HIS A 260 2.11 13.26 -18.12
N ASN A 261 2.55 13.72 -16.96
CA ASN A 261 2.01 14.87 -16.25
C ASN A 261 3.14 15.78 -15.74
N ASP A 262 2.79 16.84 -15.04
CA ASP A 262 3.71 17.87 -14.55
C ASP A 262 4.55 17.46 -13.33
N SER A 263 4.25 16.32 -12.70
CA SER A 263 4.97 15.84 -11.51
C SER A 263 6.40 15.38 -11.82
N PHE A 264 7.19 15.15 -10.77
CA PHE A 264 8.57 14.69 -10.87
C PHE A 264 8.75 13.21 -10.55
N ASN A 265 7.71 12.57 -10.00
CA ASN A 265 7.72 11.16 -9.63
C ASN A 265 7.06 10.31 -10.73
N ASP A 266 7.50 9.06 -10.90
CA ASP A 266 6.81 8.08 -11.71
C ASP A 266 5.81 7.27 -10.85
N ALA A 267 4.69 6.89 -11.45
CA ALA A 267 3.65 6.08 -10.85
C ALA A 267 3.27 4.97 -11.84
N ALA A 268 4.03 3.88 -11.82
CA ALA A 268 3.82 2.73 -12.69
C ALA A 268 3.35 1.54 -11.86
N TYR A 269 2.09 1.13 -12.05
CA TYR A 269 1.48 -0.01 -11.37
C TYR A 269 1.33 -1.18 -12.35
N SER A 270 1.72 -2.37 -11.90
CA SER A 270 1.71 -3.56 -12.74
C SER A 270 0.84 -4.67 -12.16
N PHE A 271 0.12 -5.36 -13.04
CA PHE A 271 -0.88 -6.36 -12.70
C PHE A 271 -0.73 -7.60 -13.57
N VAL A 272 -0.99 -8.76 -12.99
CA VAL A 272 -1.03 -10.06 -13.66
C VAL A 272 -2.34 -10.75 -13.29
N ASN A 273 -3.20 -11.03 -14.28
CA ASN A 273 -4.53 -11.61 -14.04
C ASN A 273 -5.32 -10.84 -12.96
N ASN A 274 -5.30 -9.51 -13.03
CA ASN A 274 -5.91 -8.56 -12.10
C ASN A 274 -5.30 -8.53 -10.68
N ILE A 275 -4.21 -9.26 -10.43
CA ILE A 275 -3.48 -9.21 -9.17
C ILE A 275 -2.36 -8.17 -9.29
N ILE A 276 -2.28 -7.26 -8.32
CA ILE A 276 -1.20 -6.29 -8.26
C ILE A 276 0.13 -7.00 -7.98
N THR A 277 1.19 -6.54 -8.64
CA THR A 277 2.56 -7.01 -8.42
C THR A 277 3.41 -5.83 -7.94
N PRO A 278 3.43 -5.52 -6.64
CA PRO A 278 4.10 -4.34 -6.10
C PRO A 278 5.61 -4.32 -6.38
N GLU A 279 6.27 -5.47 -6.39
CA GLU A 279 7.68 -5.60 -6.77
C GLU A 279 7.88 -5.72 -8.29
N GLY A 280 6.79 -5.60 -9.07
CA GLY A 280 6.82 -5.69 -10.53
C GLY A 280 7.11 -7.10 -11.04
N GLY A 281 8.18 -7.23 -11.80
CA GLY A 281 8.60 -8.48 -12.42
C GLY A 281 8.96 -8.30 -13.89
N THR A 282 8.95 -9.40 -14.63
CA THR A 282 9.37 -9.46 -16.03
C THR A 282 8.56 -8.56 -16.97
N HIS A 283 7.23 -8.46 -16.75
CA HIS A 283 6.33 -7.62 -17.55
C HIS A 283 6.63 -6.12 -17.35
N LEU A 284 6.86 -5.66 -16.11
CA LEU A 284 7.24 -4.29 -15.82
C LEU A 284 8.66 -3.99 -16.40
N ALA A 285 9.57 -4.96 -16.31
CA ALA A 285 10.90 -4.83 -16.92
C ALA A 285 10.81 -4.70 -18.46
N GLY A 286 9.92 -5.47 -19.11
CA GLY A 286 9.63 -5.35 -20.54
C GLY A 286 9.10 -3.97 -20.92
N PHE A 287 8.15 -3.44 -20.15
CA PHE A 287 7.60 -2.10 -20.33
C PHE A 287 8.68 -1.01 -20.21
N ARG A 288 9.49 -1.04 -19.15
CA ARG A 288 10.58 -0.07 -18.95
C ARG A 288 11.62 -0.10 -20.07
N ASN A 289 11.93 -1.29 -20.57
CA ASN A 289 12.83 -1.46 -21.71
C ASN A 289 12.23 -0.88 -23.00
N ALA A 290 10.97 -1.19 -23.28
CA ALA A 290 10.25 -0.66 -24.44
C ALA A 290 10.23 0.88 -24.47
N LEU A 291 9.90 1.50 -23.33
CA LEU A 291 9.92 2.97 -23.21
C LEU A 291 11.31 3.53 -23.53
N THR A 292 12.32 3.04 -22.85
CA THR A 292 13.70 3.58 -22.97
C THR A 292 14.21 3.46 -24.39
N LYS A 293 14.01 2.32 -25.02
CA LYS A 293 14.42 2.04 -26.40
C LYS A 293 13.69 2.94 -27.38
N THR A 294 12.35 2.98 -27.32
CA THR A 294 11.50 3.66 -28.30
C THR A 294 11.70 5.18 -28.27
N PHE A 295 11.72 5.79 -27.06
CA PHE A 295 11.94 7.23 -26.94
C PHE A 295 13.34 7.64 -27.38
N ASN A 296 14.38 6.87 -27.09
CA ASN A 296 15.75 7.17 -27.57
C ASN A 296 15.86 7.05 -29.09
N GLN A 297 15.21 6.02 -29.69
CA GLN A 297 15.16 5.87 -31.14
C GLN A 297 14.46 7.05 -31.80
N TYR A 298 13.28 7.44 -31.29
CA TYR A 298 12.52 8.57 -31.80
C TYR A 298 13.29 9.89 -31.67
N ALA A 299 13.89 10.16 -30.50
CA ALA A 299 14.63 11.41 -30.24
C ALA A 299 15.85 11.56 -31.15
N LYS A 300 16.56 10.47 -31.46
CA LYS A 300 17.67 10.46 -32.41
C LYS A 300 17.19 10.65 -33.84
N ALA A 301 16.18 9.90 -34.28
CA ALA A 301 15.63 9.98 -35.64
C ALA A 301 15.10 11.39 -35.96
N ASN A 302 14.50 12.07 -34.99
CA ASN A 302 13.97 13.43 -35.15
C ASN A 302 14.96 14.53 -34.73
N LYS A 303 16.23 14.21 -34.53
CA LYS A 303 17.33 15.19 -34.22
C LYS A 303 17.06 15.99 -32.92
N ILE A 304 16.26 15.47 -32.00
CA ILE A 304 16.10 16.03 -30.66
C ILE A 304 17.34 15.72 -29.82
N LEU A 305 17.91 14.52 -30.00
CA LEU A 305 19.22 14.12 -29.50
C LEU A 305 20.20 14.01 -30.69
N LYS A 306 21.42 14.45 -30.50
CA LYS A 306 22.51 14.20 -31.45
C LYS A 306 22.99 12.75 -31.27
N GLU A 307 23.58 12.17 -32.31
CA GLU A 307 24.15 10.82 -32.20
C GLU A 307 25.29 10.72 -31.17
N SER A 308 26.02 11.82 -30.95
CA SER A 308 27.07 11.94 -29.95
C SER A 308 26.58 12.10 -28.52
N ASP A 309 25.31 12.44 -28.33
CA ASP A 309 24.76 12.74 -27.01
C ASP A 309 24.50 11.42 -26.24
N ALA A 310 24.69 11.48 -24.93
CA ALA A 310 24.26 10.38 -24.06
C ALA A 310 22.75 10.19 -24.21
N GLY A 311 22.30 8.95 -24.37
CA GLY A 311 20.89 8.64 -24.44
C GLY A 311 20.17 9.00 -23.14
N LEU A 312 18.85 9.22 -23.23
CA LEU A 312 17.98 9.38 -22.08
C LEU A 312 17.97 8.08 -21.26
N SER A 313 18.12 8.19 -19.95
CA SER A 313 17.92 7.04 -19.08
C SER A 313 16.43 6.69 -18.95
N GLY A 314 16.13 5.48 -18.49
CA GLY A 314 14.75 5.09 -18.21
C GLY A 314 14.08 5.99 -17.18
N GLU A 315 14.82 6.51 -16.21
CA GLU A 315 14.30 7.44 -15.19
C GLU A 315 13.96 8.81 -15.78
N ASP A 316 14.80 9.33 -16.69
CA ASP A 316 14.54 10.61 -17.35
C ASP A 316 13.22 10.56 -18.14
N ILE A 317 12.93 9.42 -18.79
CA ILE A 317 11.71 9.22 -19.60
C ILE A 317 10.49 9.02 -18.71
N ARG A 318 10.65 8.40 -17.55
CA ARG A 318 9.55 8.15 -16.62
C ARG A 318 9.25 9.31 -15.68
N GLU A 319 10.02 10.40 -15.66
CA GLU A 319 9.69 11.57 -14.84
C GLU A 319 8.28 12.08 -15.19
N GLY A 320 7.37 12.04 -14.20
CA GLY A 320 5.97 12.43 -14.35
C GLY A 320 5.12 11.43 -15.15
N LEU A 321 5.56 10.19 -15.32
CA LEU A 321 4.77 9.15 -15.97
C LEU A 321 3.79 8.50 -14.98
N THR A 322 2.52 8.45 -15.36
CA THR A 322 1.53 7.55 -14.77
C THR A 322 1.24 6.43 -15.76
N ALA A 323 1.40 5.17 -15.34
CA ALA A 323 1.21 4.01 -16.21
C ALA A 323 0.56 2.84 -15.47
N ILE A 324 -0.34 2.15 -16.17
CA ILE A 324 -0.91 0.86 -15.76
C ILE A 324 -0.45 -0.19 -16.78
N ILE A 325 0.17 -1.24 -16.28
CA ILE A 325 0.62 -2.39 -17.06
C ILE A 325 -0.18 -3.61 -16.59
N SER A 326 -1.10 -4.10 -17.41
CA SER A 326 -1.91 -5.26 -17.13
C SER A 326 -1.62 -6.37 -18.13
N ILE A 327 -1.29 -7.55 -17.63
CA ILE A 327 -1.15 -8.72 -18.49
C ILE A 327 -2.09 -9.84 -18.03
N LYS A 328 -2.49 -10.67 -19.01
CA LYS A 328 -3.21 -11.92 -18.75
C LYS A 328 -2.39 -13.09 -19.31
N ILE A 329 -2.13 -14.07 -18.48
CA ILE A 329 -1.32 -15.25 -18.81
C ILE A 329 -1.94 -16.49 -18.16
N GLU A 330 -1.91 -17.63 -18.84
CA GLU A 330 -2.56 -18.87 -18.37
C GLU A 330 -1.87 -19.45 -17.13
N GLU A 331 -0.54 -19.48 -17.12
CA GLU A 331 0.26 -20.08 -16.03
C GLU A 331 1.27 -19.05 -15.47
N PRO A 332 0.83 -18.08 -14.66
CA PRO A 332 1.76 -17.13 -14.05
C PRO A 332 2.63 -17.80 -12.98
N GLN A 333 3.92 -17.49 -13.03
CA GLN A 333 4.93 -17.93 -12.07
C GLN A 333 5.35 -16.74 -11.22
N PHE A 334 4.95 -16.72 -9.96
CA PHE A 334 5.30 -15.67 -9.02
C PHE A 334 6.46 -16.07 -8.12
N GLU A 335 7.27 -15.10 -7.72
CA GLU A 335 8.23 -15.27 -6.65
C GLU A 335 7.46 -15.26 -5.30
N GLY A 336 7.15 -16.44 -4.75
CA GLY A 336 6.48 -16.62 -3.47
C GLY A 336 4.94 -16.62 -3.51
N GLN A 337 4.34 -16.99 -2.37
CA GLN A 337 2.89 -17.14 -2.19
C GLN A 337 2.13 -15.82 -2.26
N THR A 338 2.73 -14.72 -1.85
CA THR A 338 2.13 -13.38 -1.82
C THR A 338 2.01 -12.72 -3.19
N LYS A 339 2.50 -13.38 -4.26
CA LYS A 339 2.37 -12.95 -5.67
C LYS A 339 2.94 -11.56 -5.97
N MET A 340 3.94 -11.11 -5.18
CA MET A 340 4.49 -9.76 -5.25
C MET A 340 5.24 -9.45 -6.55
N LYS A 341 5.80 -10.48 -7.20
CA LYS A 341 6.67 -10.32 -8.37
C LYS A 341 6.49 -11.46 -9.37
N LEU A 342 6.36 -11.11 -10.65
CA LEU A 342 6.25 -12.09 -11.75
C LEU A 342 7.61 -12.54 -12.26
N GLY A 343 7.76 -13.87 -12.45
CA GLY A 343 9.00 -14.49 -12.96
C GLY A 343 8.97 -14.91 -14.44
N ASN A 344 7.81 -15.03 -15.07
CA ASN A 344 7.66 -15.54 -16.46
C ASN A 344 8.51 -14.75 -17.46
N SER A 345 9.46 -15.41 -18.13
CA SER A 345 10.37 -14.78 -19.10
C SER A 345 9.67 -14.29 -20.37
N GLU A 346 8.65 -15.04 -20.84
CA GLU A 346 7.85 -14.71 -22.03
C GLU A 346 7.08 -13.41 -21.88
N ALA A 347 6.65 -13.06 -20.66
CA ALA A 347 5.94 -11.83 -20.38
C ALA A 347 6.80 -10.59 -20.68
N ARG A 348 8.13 -10.66 -20.43
CA ARG A 348 9.07 -9.57 -20.76
C ARG A 348 9.11 -9.30 -22.25
N GLY A 349 9.25 -10.36 -23.06
CA GLY A 349 9.35 -10.26 -24.52
C GLY A 349 8.04 -9.78 -25.15
N ALA A 350 6.92 -10.29 -24.67
CA ALA A 350 5.59 -9.90 -25.16
C ALA A 350 5.30 -8.42 -24.92
N VAL A 351 5.52 -7.94 -23.69
CA VAL A 351 5.30 -6.53 -23.33
C VAL A 351 6.26 -5.60 -24.08
N ASP A 352 7.57 -5.92 -24.12
CA ASP A 352 8.56 -5.12 -24.84
C ASP A 352 8.18 -4.98 -26.32
N SER A 353 7.80 -6.07 -26.97
CA SER A 353 7.46 -6.06 -28.40
C SER A 353 6.19 -5.24 -28.69
N ILE A 354 5.09 -5.52 -27.98
CA ILE A 354 3.79 -4.88 -28.22
C ILE A 354 3.88 -3.37 -27.92
N VAL A 355 4.48 -3.00 -26.78
CA VAL A 355 4.62 -1.59 -26.39
C VAL A 355 5.56 -0.85 -27.32
N SER A 356 6.72 -1.43 -27.69
CA SER A 356 7.67 -0.78 -28.61
C SER A 356 7.04 -0.49 -29.97
N GLU A 357 6.30 -1.44 -30.54
CA GLU A 357 5.63 -1.30 -31.83
C GLU A 357 4.57 -0.21 -31.78
N GLN A 358 3.61 -0.32 -30.88
CA GLN A 358 2.46 0.60 -30.84
C GLN A 358 2.85 2.00 -30.37
N LEU A 359 3.82 2.10 -29.45
CA LEU A 359 4.35 3.40 -29.02
C LEU A 359 5.10 4.09 -30.18
N THR A 360 5.83 3.35 -31.00
CA THR A 360 6.46 3.92 -32.21
C THR A 360 5.42 4.54 -33.14
N TYR A 361 4.36 3.82 -33.47
CA TYR A 361 3.25 4.35 -34.27
C TYR A 361 2.61 5.59 -33.64
N PHE A 362 2.36 5.55 -32.32
CA PHE A 362 1.77 6.69 -31.62
C PHE A 362 2.67 7.94 -31.71
N LEU A 363 3.99 7.81 -31.49
CA LEU A 363 4.93 8.93 -31.55
C LEU A 363 5.04 9.52 -32.95
N GLU A 364 5.02 8.68 -33.98
CA GLU A 364 5.03 9.13 -35.39
C GLU A 364 3.74 9.87 -35.78
N GLN A 365 2.59 9.41 -35.29
CA GLN A 365 1.31 10.06 -35.53
C GLN A 365 1.11 11.34 -34.72
N ASN A 366 1.78 11.46 -33.57
CA ASN A 366 1.62 12.57 -32.62
C ASN A 366 2.96 13.29 -32.33
N PRO A 367 3.60 13.91 -33.34
CA PRO A 367 4.94 14.49 -33.17
C PRO A 367 5.01 15.62 -32.13
N ALA A 368 3.91 16.36 -31.94
CA ALA A 368 3.84 17.41 -30.91
C ALA A 368 3.89 16.81 -29.50
N VAL A 369 3.15 15.75 -29.25
CA VAL A 369 3.18 15.02 -27.97
C VAL A 369 4.54 14.38 -27.73
N ALA A 370 5.09 13.70 -28.74
CA ALA A 370 6.41 13.09 -28.69
C ALA A 370 7.50 14.11 -28.32
N LYS A 371 7.44 15.31 -28.92
CA LYS A 371 8.37 16.40 -28.63
C LYS A 371 8.25 16.87 -27.17
N LEU A 372 7.02 17.07 -26.66
CA LEU A 372 6.78 17.47 -25.26
C LEU A 372 7.38 16.46 -24.27
N ILE A 373 7.17 15.16 -24.51
CA ILE A 373 7.72 14.10 -23.65
C ILE A 373 9.26 14.10 -23.71
N CYS A 374 9.84 14.20 -24.91
CA CYS A 374 11.31 14.26 -25.06
C CYS A 374 11.91 15.50 -24.39
N GLU A 375 11.27 16.67 -24.51
CA GLU A 375 11.73 17.90 -23.87
C GLU A 375 11.69 17.78 -22.34
N LYS A 376 10.61 17.20 -21.78
CA LYS A 376 10.54 16.91 -20.34
C LYS A 376 11.64 15.96 -19.90
N SER A 377 11.87 14.89 -20.65
CA SER A 377 12.92 13.90 -20.36
C SER A 377 14.33 14.53 -20.40
N LEU A 378 14.59 15.45 -21.34
CA LEU A 378 15.85 16.21 -21.39
C LEU A 378 16.03 17.13 -20.17
N LEU A 379 14.94 17.76 -19.70
CA LEU A 379 14.98 18.56 -18.49
C LEU A 379 15.24 17.69 -17.25
N ALA A 380 14.64 16.50 -17.17
CA ALA A 380 14.89 15.51 -16.13
C ALA A 380 16.36 15.05 -16.13
N GLN A 381 16.91 14.72 -17.30
CA GLN A 381 18.33 14.35 -17.45
C GLN A 381 19.26 15.44 -16.92
N ARG A 382 19.03 16.71 -17.32
CA ARG A 382 19.84 17.84 -16.84
C ARG A 382 19.77 18.01 -15.33
N ALA A 383 18.56 17.89 -14.75
CA ALA A 383 18.37 17.98 -13.31
C ALA A 383 19.09 16.82 -12.57
N ARG A 384 18.98 15.61 -13.07
CA ARG A 384 19.68 14.43 -12.53
C ARG A 384 21.20 14.59 -12.60
N GLU A 385 21.74 15.07 -13.72
CA GLU A 385 23.19 15.34 -13.85
C GLU A 385 23.65 16.45 -12.90
N ALA A 386 22.87 17.52 -12.73
CA ALA A 386 23.16 18.58 -11.77
C ALA A 386 23.14 18.05 -10.33
N ALA A 387 22.14 17.24 -9.98
CA ALA A 387 22.04 16.58 -8.68
C ALA A 387 23.24 15.66 -8.41
N ARG A 388 23.67 14.87 -9.42
CA ARG A 388 24.85 14.01 -9.32
C ARG A 388 26.13 14.83 -9.07
N LYS A 389 26.33 15.93 -9.79
CA LYS A 389 27.48 16.83 -9.57
C LYS A 389 27.46 17.43 -8.15
N ALA A 390 26.29 17.88 -7.67
CA ALA A 390 26.14 18.41 -6.31
C ALA A 390 26.46 17.37 -5.24
N ARG A 391 26.00 16.15 -5.43
CA ARG A 391 26.30 15.01 -4.56
C ARG A 391 27.81 14.68 -4.53
N ASP A 392 28.43 14.58 -5.70
CA ASP A 392 29.86 14.25 -5.81
C ASP A 392 30.75 15.31 -5.16
N LEU A 393 30.36 16.59 -5.29
CA LEU A 393 31.04 17.70 -4.60
C LEU A 393 30.90 17.58 -3.06
N THR A 394 29.73 17.19 -2.59
CA THR A 394 29.48 16.97 -1.14
C THR A 394 30.30 15.78 -0.65
N ARG A 395 30.29 14.66 -1.36
CA ARG A 395 31.11 13.48 -1.00
C ARG A 395 32.62 13.77 -0.97
N ARG A 396 33.13 14.56 -1.93
CA ARG A 396 34.55 14.97 -1.92
C ARG A 396 34.91 15.86 -0.73
N LYS A 397 34.04 16.79 -0.35
CA LYS A 397 34.23 17.60 0.85
C LYS A 397 34.24 16.74 2.12
N THR A 398 33.27 15.82 2.22
CA THR A 398 33.17 14.90 3.38
C THR A 398 34.37 13.94 3.45
N ALA A 399 34.91 13.49 2.31
CA ALA A 399 36.10 12.63 2.28
C ALA A 399 37.39 13.37 2.68
N LEU A 400 37.48 14.68 2.39
CA LEU A 400 38.61 15.52 2.79
C LEU A 400 38.57 15.97 4.26
N GLU A 401 37.36 16.09 4.83
CA GLU A 401 37.14 16.55 6.21
C GLU A 401 37.00 15.41 7.23
N GLY A 402 37.16 14.12 6.79
CA GLY A 402 36.78 12.94 7.56
C GLY A 402 35.25 12.84 7.70
N THR A 403 34.67 11.66 7.73
CA THR A 403 33.21 11.42 7.81
C THR A 403 32.55 12.23 8.93
N SER A 404 32.38 13.55 8.75
CA SER A 404 31.76 14.41 9.75
C SER A 404 30.24 14.29 9.62
N LEU A 405 29.63 13.74 10.65
CA LEU A 405 28.19 13.79 10.86
C LEU A 405 27.70 15.25 10.89
N PRO A 406 26.43 15.52 10.58
CA PRO A 406 25.92 16.89 10.66
C PRO A 406 26.22 17.51 12.02
N GLY A 407 26.82 18.71 12.06
CA GLY A 407 27.23 19.35 13.31
C GLY A 407 26.10 19.58 14.32
N LYS A 408 24.84 19.55 13.86
CA LYS A 408 23.65 19.62 14.70
C LYS A 408 23.18 18.26 15.26
N LEU A 409 23.67 17.14 14.73
CA LEU A 409 23.33 15.81 15.21
C LEU A 409 24.00 15.54 16.55
N ALA A 410 23.20 15.25 17.57
CA ALA A 410 23.70 14.65 18.81
C ALA A 410 23.59 13.12 18.69
N ASP A 411 24.68 12.49 18.25
CA ASP A 411 24.72 11.04 18.01
C ASP A 411 24.75 10.22 19.29
N CYS A 412 24.42 8.92 19.20
CA CYS A 412 24.55 7.95 20.29
C CYS A 412 25.90 7.23 20.24
N SER A 413 26.26 6.58 21.33
CA SER A 413 27.57 5.91 21.46
C SER A 413 27.56 4.46 20.98
N ASP A 414 26.42 3.76 21.03
CA ASP A 414 26.25 2.41 20.48
C ASP A 414 26.44 2.44 18.95
N LYS A 415 27.01 1.38 18.41
CA LYS A 415 27.29 1.23 16.98
C LYS A 415 26.41 0.15 16.31
N ASP A 416 25.67 -0.64 17.08
CA ASP A 416 24.73 -1.60 16.53
C ASP A 416 23.41 -0.87 16.19
N PRO A 417 23.05 -0.78 14.89
CA PRO A 417 21.82 -0.09 14.47
C PRO A 417 20.54 -0.64 15.12
N LYS A 418 20.54 -1.91 15.53
CA LYS A 418 19.39 -2.56 16.17
C LYS A 418 19.06 -1.97 17.53
N ASN A 419 20.08 -1.46 18.23
CA ASN A 419 19.93 -0.83 19.53
C ASN A 419 19.73 0.68 19.42
N CYS A 420 20.03 1.27 18.24
CA CYS A 420 20.06 2.71 18.04
C CYS A 420 18.75 3.24 17.48
N GLU A 421 18.37 4.40 17.97
CA GLU A 421 17.22 5.15 17.47
C GLU A 421 17.57 6.64 17.32
N ILE A 422 16.93 7.28 16.33
CA ILE A 422 17.11 8.71 16.07
C ILE A 422 15.79 9.43 16.18
N TYR A 423 15.76 10.52 16.95
CA TYR A 423 14.64 11.44 17.03
C TYR A 423 14.87 12.62 16.09
N ILE A 424 13.94 12.84 15.19
CA ILE A 424 13.87 14.04 14.36
C ILE A 424 12.96 15.02 15.09
N VAL A 425 13.52 16.14 15.56
CA VAL A 425 12.84 17.06 16.46
C VAL A 425 12.67 18.41 15.80
N GLU A 426 11.51 19.03 16.00
CA GLU A 426 11.23 20.36 15.52
C GLU A 426 11.94 21.42 16.35
N GLY A 427 12.76 22.23 15.68
CA GLY A 427 13.44 23.39 16.27
C GLY A 427 14.58 23.09 17.22
N ASP A 428 15.37 24.14 17.48
CA ASP A 428 16.53 24.05 18.39
C ASP A 428 16.11 24.00 19.87
N SER A 429 14.94 24.56 20.24
CA SER A 429 14.44 24.58 21.63
C SER A 429 14.05 23.16 22.10
N ALA A 430 13.13 22.51 21.39
CA ALA A 430 12.76 21.12 21.69
C ALA A 430 13.96 20.18 21.52
N GLY A 431 14.82 20.45 20.52
CA GLY A 431 16.10 19.76 20.34
C GLY A 431 17.03 19.86 21.55
N GLY A 432 17.05 20.99 22.25
CA GLY A 432 17.81 21.18 23.50
C GLY A 432 17.29 20.32 24.65
N SER A 433 15.98 20.36 24.90
CA SER A 433 15.33 19.51 25.91
C SER A 433 15.54 18.02 25.61
N ALA A 434 15.34 17.60 24.35
CA ALA A 434 15.54 16.21 23.91
C ALA A 434 17.01 15.72 24.07
N LYS A 435 17.98 16.58 23.73
CA LYS A 435 19.42 16.29 23.94
C LYS A 435 19.77 16.07 25.40
N THR A 436 19.08 16.78 26.30
CA THR A 436 19.28 16.63 27.76
C THR A 436 18.58 15.37 28.28
N ALA A 437 17.35 15.11 27.80
CA ALA A 437 16.51 14.00 28.21
C ALA A 437 17.03 12.62 27.78
N ARG A 438 17.61 12.52 26.60
CA ARG A 438 17.93 11.25 25.91
C ARG A 438 18.86 10.29 26.65
N SER A 439 18.74 9.01 26.38
CA SER A 439 19.81 8.03 26.63
C SER A 439 20.95 8.27 25.63
N ARG A 440 22.10 8.71 26.10
CA ARG A 440 23.28 8.94 25.24
C ARG A 440 23.83 7.66 24.64
N ALA A 441 23.51 6.52 25.22
CA ALA A 441 24.00 5.23 24.74
C ALA A 441 23.31 4.87 23.39
N THR A 442 22.00 5.00 23.31
CA THR A 442 21.19 4.42 22.22
C THR A 442 20.36 5.43 21.45
N GLN A 443 20.19 6.68 21.96
CA GLN A 443 19.32 7.68 21.36
C GLN A 443 20.11 8.84 20.75
N ALA A 444 19.90 9.10 19.47
CA ALA A 444 20.42 10.25 18.74
C ALA A 444 19.31 11.31 18.54
N ILE A 445 19.71 12.60 18.52
CA ILE A 445 18.79 13.71 18.28
C ILE A 445 19.25 14.52 17.08
N LEU A 446 18.37 14.72 16.12
CA LEU A 446 18.57 15.59 14.96
C LEU A 446 17.51 16.71 14.97
N PRO A 447 17.84 17.91 15.43
CA PRO A 447 16.92 19.05 15.33
C PRO A 447 16.84 19.56 13.90
N LEU A 448 15.62 19.86 13.44
CA LEU A 448 15.36 20.47 12.15
C LEU A 448 14.98 21.95 12.35
N ARG A 449 15.47 22.82 11.48
CA ARG A 449 15.16 24.27 11.52
C ARG A 449 13.94 24.58 10.68
N GLY A 450 12.76 24.45 11.29
CA GLY A 450 11.48 24.74 10.65
C GLY A 450 11.06 23.73 9.59
N LYS A 451 10.14 24.15 8.72
CA LYS A 451 9.58 23.30 7.66
C LYS A 451 10.63 22.94 6.62
N ILE A 452 10.80 21.66 6.36
CA ILE A 452 11.68 21.19 5.28
C ILE A 452 11.07 21.46 3.91
N LEU A 453 11.90 21.34 2.87
CA LEU A 453 11.44 21.43 1.48
C LEU A 453 10.35 20.39 1.20
N ASN A 454 9.23 20.83 0.62
CA ASN A 454 8.23 19.90 0.09
C ASN A 454 8.78 19.23 -1.18
N VAL A 455 9.16 17.96 -1.05
CA VAL A 455 9.79 17.21 -2.13
C VAL A 455 8.83 16.81 -3.24
N GLU A 456 7.51 16.83 -2.98
CA GLU A 456 6.49 16.60 -4.01
C GLU A 456 6.52 17.67 -5.10
N LYS A 457 6.96 18.89 -4.76
CA LYS A 457 7.05 20.07 -5.63
C LYS A 457 8.48 20.41 -6.07
N ALA A 458 9.43 19.52 -5.81
CA ALA A 458 10.84 19.84 -6.01
C ALA A 458 11.56 18.82 -6.83
N ARG A 459 12.40 19.28 -7.75
CA ARG A 459 13.32 18.43 -8.50
C ARG A 459 14.50 17.98 -7.64
N LEU A 460 15.11 16.89 -8.06
CA LEU A 460 16.17 16.20 -7.33
C LEU A 460 17.39 17.10 -7.01
N ASP A 461 17.75 18.03 -7.89
CA ASP A 461 18.82 19.00 -7.65
C ASP A 461 18.53 19.93 -6.47
N LYS A 462 17.29 20.42 -6.33
CA LYS A 462 16.84 21.24 -5.18
C LYS A 462 16.80 20.41 -3.89
N ILE A 463 16.40 19.14 -3.97
CA ILE A 463 16.37 18.21 -2.85
C ILE A 463 17.75 18.02 -2.27
N TYR A 464 18.74 17.70 -3.11
CA TYR A 464 20.15 17.62 -2.71
C TYR A 464 20.76 18.99 -2.34
N GLY A 465 20.15 20.09 -2.75
CA GLY A 465 20.51 21.45 -2.33
C GLY A 465 20.09 21.79 -0.91
N ASN A 466 19.01 21.18 -0.39
CA ASN A 466 18.43 21.52 0.91
C ASN A 466 19.28 21.01 2.08
N ALA A 467 19.61 21.91 3.03
CA ALA A 467 20.51 21.59 4.15
C ALA A 467 19.90 20.59 5.14
N GLU A 468 18.58 20.68 5.41
CA GLU A 468 17.87 19.80 6.34
C GLU A 468 17.79 18.37 5.79
N ILE A 469 17.45 18.24 4.50
CA ILE A 469 17.43 16.95 3.80
C ILE A 469 18.82 16.33 3.75
N LYS A 470 19.86 17.11 3.45
CA LYS A 470 21.26 16.61 3.50
C LYS A 470 21.63 16.07 4.89
N ALA A 471 21.24 16.80 5.93
CA ALA A 471 21.50 16.37 7.29
C ALA A 471 20.83 15.03 7.62
N MET A 472 19.59 14.81 7.16
CA MET A 472 18.90 13.52 7.33
C MET A 472 19.56 12.40 6.53
N ILE A 473 19.87 12.62 5.25
CA ILE A 473 20.56 11.61 4.41
C ILE A 473 21.88 11.18 5.05
N THR A 474 22.66 12.15 5.56
CA THR A 474 23.94 11.88 6.21
C THR A 474 23.75 11.17 7.55
N ALA A 475 22.76 11.57 8.35
CA ALA A 475 22.48 10.95 9.65
C ALA A 475 22.02 9.50 9.50
N PHE A 476 21.12 9.22 8.56
CA PHE A 476 20.63 7.85 8.33
C PHE A 476 21.70 6.94 7.70
N GLY A 477 22.53 7.48 6.83
CA GLY A 477 23.63 6.77 6.17
C GLY A 477 23.24 5.97 4.94
N THR A 478 21.93 5.82 4.64
CA THR A 478 21.41 4.95 3.58
C THR A 478 21.57 5.52 2.16
N GLY A 479 21.78 6.83 2.01
CA GLY A 479 21.56 7.48 0.72
C GLY A 479 20.07 7.63 0.39
N ILE A 480 19.76 8.08 -0.82
CA ILE A 480 18.40 8.20 -1.35
C ILE A 480 18.37 7.77 -2.81
N HIS A 481 17.16 7.40 -3.31
CA HIS A 481 16.91 7.05 -4.69
C HIS A 481 17.80 5.89 -5.15
N GLU A 482 18.55 6.03 -6.27
CA GLU A 482 19.47 4.99 -6.79
C GLU A 482 20.61 4.61 -5.82
N ASP A 483 20.99 5.52 -4.93
CA ASP A 483 22.07 5.27 -3.95
C ASP A 483 21.55 4.67 -2.64
N PHE A 484 20.23 4.43 -2.53
CA PHE A 484 19.64 3.92 -1.31
C PHE A 484 20.13 2.49 -1.02
N ASP A 485 20.68 2.31 0.17
CA ASP A 485 21.18 1.03 0.64
C ASP A 485 20.77 0.85 2.11
N ILE A 486 19.75 0.02 2.33
CA ILE A 486 19.19 -0.23 3.67
C ILE A 486 20.21 -0.83 4.64
N THR A 487 21.21 -1.56 4.13
CA THR A 487 22.24 -2.19 4.96
C THR A 487 23.15 -1.19 5.66
N LYS A 488 23.16 0.05 5.19
CA LYS A 488 23.93 1.18 5.77
C LYS A 488 23.13 2.00 6.78
N LEU A 489 21.89 1.60 7.07
CA LEU A 489 21.05 2.29 8.05
C LEU A 489 21.71 2.26 9.44
N ARG A 490 21.83 3.44 10.04
CA ARG A 490 22.51 3.61 11.33
C ARG A 490 21.56 3.48 12.53
N TYR A 491 20.25 3.56 12.31
CA TYR A 491 19.25 3.55 13.38
C TYR A 491 18.04 2.72 12.94
N HIS A 492 17.74 1.64 13.66
CA HIS A 492 16.58 0.80 13.34
C HIS A 492 15.26 1.37 13.87
N LYS A 493 15.26 2.57 14.46
CA LYS A 493 14.07 3.37 14.72
C LYS A 493 14.33 4.82 14.35
N ILE A 494 13.53 5.34 13.43
CA ILE A 494 13.50 6.75 13.03
C ILE A 494 12.20 7.30 13.59
N ILE A 495 12.30 8.16 14.60
CA ILE A 495 11.16 8.64 15.36
C ILE A 495 10.95 10.13 15.03
N ILE A 496 9.84 10.45 14.43
CA ILE A 496 9.42 11.82 14.16
C ILE A 496 8.75 12.34 15.42
N MET A 497 9.28 13.40 15.99
CA MET A 497 8.80 14.02 17.24
C MET A 497 8.63 15.51 17.01
N THR A 498 7.40 15.91 16.70
CA THR A 498 6.97 17.29 16.40
C THR A 498 5.99 17.80 17.45
N ASP A 499 5.78 19.10 17.49
CA ASP A 499 4.80 19.74 18.36
C ASP A 499 3.38 19.24 18.04
N ALA A 500 2.49 19.27 19.03
CA ALA A 500 1.10 18.83 18.90
C ALA A 500 0.19 19.94 18.34
N ASP A 501 0.70 20.72 17.38
CA ASP A 501 0.00 21.80 16.71
C ASP A 501 -0.07 21.59 15.19
N VAL A 502 -0.69 22.52 14.47
CA VAL A 502 -0.86 22.44 13.01
C VAL A 502 0.46 22.50 12.25
N ASP A 503 1.46 23.21 12.79
CA ASP A 503 2.79 23.32 12.18
C ASP A 503 3.58 22.01 12.35
N GLY A 504 3.53 21.41 13.54
CA GLY A 504 4.11 20.11 13.81
C GLY A 504 3.48 19.00 12.96
N ALA A 505 2.17 19.00 12.79
CA ALA A 505 1.47 18.08 11.88
C ALA A 505 1.94 18.24 10.42
N HIS A 506 2.14 19.50 9.97
CA HIS A 506 2.67 19.79 8.64
C HIS A 506 4.12 19.31 8.48
N ILE A 507 4.98 19.53 9.47
CA ILE A 507 6.38 19.06 9.46
C ILE A 507 6.43 17.54 9.39
N SER A 508 5.61 16.84 10.19
CA SER A 508 5.49 15.38 10.13
C SER A 508 5.08 14.90 8.74
N THR A 509 4.11 15.58 8.11
CA THR A 509 3.66 15.25 6.75
C THR A 509 4.76 15.48 5.72
N LEU A 510 5.54 16.57 5.81
CA LEU A 510 6.69 16.83 4.93
C LEU A 510 7.77 15.76 5.08
N LEU A 511 8.06 15.32 6.31
CA LEU A 511 9.02 14.26 6.60
C LEU A 511 8.55 12.91 6.05
N LEU A 512 7.28 12.56 6.26
CA LEU A 512 6.69 11.34 5.71
C LEU A 512 6.71 11.36 4.18
N THR A 513 6.41 12.52 3.55
CA THR A 513 6.50 12.68 2.09
C THR A 513 7.92 12.42 1.60
N PHE A 514 8.93 12.96 2.28
CA PHE A 514 10.33 12.74 1.92
C PHE A 514 10.73 11.25 2.06
N ILE A 515 10.38 10.62 3.19
CA ILE A 515 10.70 9.20 3.41
C ILE A 515 9.96 8.31 2.42
N TYR A 516 8.68 8.56 2.19
CA TYR A 516 7.87 7.81 1.24
C TYR A 516 8.42 7.88 -0.19
N ARG A 517 8.81 9.09 -0.66
CA ARG A 517 9.28 9.27 -2.04
C ARG A 517 10.71 8.78 -2.27
N PHE A 518 11.59 8.89 -1.29
CA PHE A 518 13.03 8.68 -1.49
C PHE A 518 13.65 7.53 -0.68
N MET A 519 12.93 7.03 0.32
CA MET A 519 13.39 5.96 1.21
C MET A 519 12.24 5.01 1.62
N PRO A 520 11.37 4.54 0.70
CA PRO A 520 10.16 3.77 1.05
C PRO A 520 10.49 2.49 1.84
N GLU A 521 11.64 1.88 1.60
CA GLU A 521 12.09 0.69 2.32
C GLU A 521 12.19 0.90 3.84
N LEU A 522 12.43 2.12 4.31
CA LEU A 522 12.44 2.43 5.75
C LEU A 522 11.06 2.22 6.38
N ILE A 523 9.99 2.53 5.63
CA ILE A 523 8.62 2.31 6.09
C ILE A 523 8.25 0.84 5.97
N LYS A 524 8.54 0.21 4.83
CA LYS A 524 8.22 -1.20 4.57
C LYS A 524 8.85 -2.14 5.60
N GLN A 525 10.09 -1.89 6.00
CA GLN A 525 10.78 -2.65 7.04
C GLN A 525 10.43 -2.22 8.46
N GLY A 526 9.56 -1.20 8.61
CA GLY A 526 9.00 -0.78 9.89
C GLY A 526 9.94 -0.01 10.79
N TYR A 527 10.85 0.75 10.22
CA TYR A 527 11.80 1.58 10.99
C TYR A 527 11.29 2.99 11.28
N VAL A 528 10.12 3.42 10.76
CA VAL A 528 9.59 4.78 10.91
C VAL A 528 8.46 4.81 11.92
N TYR A 529 8.55 5.76 12.87
CA TYR A 529 7.58 5.93 13.95
C TYR A 529 7.24 7.41 14.15
N LEU A 530 6.03 7.66 14.65
CA LEU A 530 5.59 8.95 15.17
C LEU A 530 5.54 8.87 16.70
N ALA A 531 6.25 9.76 17.39
CA ALA A 531 6.14 9.90 18.83
C ALA A 531 4.78 10.48 19.21
N GLN A 532 4.22 10.02 20.31
CA GLN A 532 2.97 10.53 20.87
C GLN A 532 3.28 11.15 22.23
N PRO A 533 3.61 12.45 22.30
CA PRO A 533 3.74 13.16 23.56
C PRO A 533 2.35 13.33 24.19
N PRO A 534 2.25 13.48 25.52
CA PRO A 534 0.99 13.78 26.17
C PRO A 534 0.48 15.16 25.77
N LEU A 535 -0.84 15.32 25.65
CA LEU A 535 -1.51 16.57 25.37
C LEU A 535 -1.77 17.39 26.65
N PHE A 536 -1.93 16.68 27.79
CA PHE A 536 -2.25 17.32 29.06
C PHE A 536 -1.39 16.78 30.19
N LYS A 537 -1.04 17.70 31.10
CA LYS A 537 -0.50 17.42 32.43
C LYS A 537 -1.54 17.82 33.46
N ILE A 538 -1.87 16.91 34.38
CA ILE A 538 -2.78 17.14 35.50
C ILE A 538 -1.97 17.02 36.80
N GLU A 539 -2.00 18.05 37.63
CA GLU A 539 -1.37 18.05 38.94
C GLU A 539 -2.45 18.20 40.04
N LYS A 540 -2.45 17.26 41.00
CA LYS A 540 -3.28 17.30 42.19
C LYS A 540 -2.51 16.73 43.39
N ASN A 541 -2.43 17.49 44.48
CA ASN A 541 -1.75 17.08 45.71
C ASN A 541 -0.31 16.57 45.50
N LYS A 542 0.46 17.24 44.63
CA LYS A 542 1.82 16.88 44.21
C LYS A 542 1.94 15.56 43.42
N LYS A 543 0.83 14.94 43.03
CA LYS A 543 0.82 13.84 42.07
C LYS A 543 0.57 14.38 40.69
N ILE A 544 1.25 13.80 39.71
CA ILE A 544 1.16 14.19 38.31
C ILE A 544 0.59 13.02 37.53
N TRP A 545 -0.33 13.32 36.63
CA TRP A 545 -0.87 12.42 35.60
C TRP A 545 -0.68 13.07 34.23
N TYR A 546 -0.55 12.24 33.22
CA TYR A 546 -0.49 12.66 31.83
C TYR A 546 -1.67 12.07 31.07
N ALA A 547 -2.27 12.85 30.16
CA ALA A 547 -3.34 12.38 29.29
C ALA A 547 -2.95 12.65 27.83
N TYR A 548 -3.22 11.66 26.99
CA TYR A 548 -2.86 11.65 25.57
C TYR A 548 -4.07 11.94 24.65
N SER A 549 -5.27 12.04 25.23
CA SER A 549 -6.51 12.45 24.57
C SER A 549 -7.44 13.16 25.53
N ASP A 550 -8.48 13.82 25.00
CA ASP A 550 -9.54 14.46 25.80
C ASP A 550 -10.37 13.42 26.58
N GLU A 551 -10.58 12.23 25.99
CA GLU A 551 -11.26 11.13 26.69
C GLU A 551 -10.44 10.66 27.89
N GLU A 552 -9.13 10.53 27.72
CA GLU A 552 -8.24 10.11 28.80
C GLU A 552 -8.17 11.18 29.90
N LEU A 553 -8.09 12.47 29.52
CA LEU A 553 -8.20 13.59 30.46
C LEU A 553 -9.49 13.48 31.29
N ASN A 554 -10.62 13.27 30.63
CA ASN A 554 -11.92 13.16 31.30
C ASN A 554 -11.95 11.94 32.24
N ARG A 555 -11.41 10.80 31.83
CA ARG A 555 -11.31 9.58 32.66
C ARG A 555 -10.49 9.84 33.93
N ILE A 556 -9.31 10.44 33.78
CA ILE A 556 -8.44 10.78 34.92
C ILE A 556 -9.15 11.75 35.86
N LEU A 557 -9.81 12.78 35.34
CA LEU A 557 -10.56 13.75 36.17
C LEU A 557 -11.74 13.11 36.91
N LEU A 558 -12.37 12.07 36.36
CA LEU A 558 -13.41 11.31 37.07
C LEU A 558 -12.83 10.48 38.20
N GLU A 559 -11.66 9.86 37.99
CA GLU A 559 -10.99 9.03 39.00
C GLU A 559 -10.48 9.85 40.20
N ILE A 560 -9.83 11.00 39.92
CA ILE A 560 -9.23 11.85 40.96
C ILE A 560 -10.24 12.86 41.58
N GLY A 561 -11.42 13.00 40.99
CA GLY A 561 -12.44 13.98 41.33
C GLY A 561 -12.21 15.34 40.68
N ARG A 562 -13.26 15.90 40.09
CA ARG A 562 -13.22 17.26 39.50
C ARG A 562 -13.40 18.30 40.59
N ASP A 563 -12.31 18.93 41.01
CA ASP A 563 -12.33 20.05 41.96
C ASP A 563 -11.37 21.18 41.53
N ASN A 564 -11.44 22.30 42.23
CA ASN A 564 -10.60 23.48 41.96
C ASN A 564 -9.11 23.28 42.29
N ASN A 565 -8.73 22.12 42.85
CA ASN A 565 -7.34 21.80 43.18
C ASN A 565 -6.62 21.08 42.00
N ASN A 566 -7.34 20.77 40.94
CA ASN A 566 -6.77 20.20 39.74
C ASN A 566 -6.11 21.31 38.91
N LYS A 567 -4.79 21.28 38.80
CA LYS A 567 -4.06 22.12 37.86
C LYS A 567 -3.89 21.35 36.56
N ILE A 568 -4.55 21.81 35.51
CA ILE A 568 -4.49 21.23 34.18
C ILE A 568 -3.67 22.16 33.29
N GLN A 569 -2.60 21.62 32.71
CA GLN A 569 -1.79 22.28 31.69
C GLN A 569 -1.96 21.54 30.38
N ARG A 570 -2.37 22.26 29.32
CA ARG A 570 -2.32 21.74 27.95
C ARG A 570 -0.96 22.07 27.35
N TYR A 571 -0.25 21.08 26.85
CA TYR A 571 0.98 21.27 26.11
C TYR A 571 0.68 21.68 24.66
N LYS A 572 1.26 22.78 24.22
CA LYS A 572 1.18 23.23 22.82
C LYS A 572 2.42 22.82 22.02
N GLY A 573 3.56 22.66 22.70
CA GLY A 573 4.79 22.23 22.06
C GLY A 573 5.73 21.49 23.02
N LEU A 574 6.64 20.72 22.46
CA LEU A 574 7.65 19.95 23.18
C LEU A 574 8.62 20.83 23.98
N GLY A 575 8.78 22.08 23.55
CA GLY A 575 9.61 23.08 24.26
C GLY A 575 9.05 23.50 25.61
N GLU A 576 7.77 23.22 25.91
CA GLU A 576 7.13 23.48 27.21
C GLU A 576 7.44 22.37 28.25
N MET A 577 7.96 21.23 27.80
CA MET A 577 8.38 20.14 28.67
C MET A 577 9.83 20.34 29.11
N ASP A 578 10.08 20.14 30.39
CA ASP A 578 11.45 19.94 30.85
C ASP A 578 12.00 18.58 30.43
N ALA A 579 13.31 18.38 30.59
CA ALA A 579 13.97 17.17 30.13
C ALA A 579 13.47 15.90 30.84
N GLU A 580 13.08 15.99 32.11
CA GLU A 580 12.59 14.85 32.90
C GLU A 580 11.19 14.45 32.43
N GLN A 581 10.30 15.42 32.22
CA GLN A 581 8.96 15.18 31.67
C GLN A 581 9.02 14.57 30.27
N LEU A 582 9.90 15.09 29.41
CA LEU A 582 10.08 14.60 28.05
C LEU A 582 10.62 13.16 28.04
N TRP A 583 11.55 12.84 28.96
CA TRP A 583 12.02 11.48 29.14
C TRP A 583 10.90 10.55 29.58
N GLU A 584 10.24 10.86 30.71
CA GLU A 584 9.24 9.99 31.32
C GLU A 584 8.03 9.68 30.45
N THR A 585 7.64 10.61 29.57
CA THR A 585 6.41 10.50 28.77
C THR A 585 6.62 10.08 27.32
N THR A 586 7.79 10.47 26.74
CA THR A 586 7.96 10.41 25.28
C THR A 586 9.23 9.71 24.82
N MET A 587 10.28 9.67 25.64
CA MET A 587 11.56 9.12 25.20
C MET A 587 11.98 7.83 25.93
N ASP A 588 11.45 7.56 27.12
CA ASP A 588 11.71 6.32 27.86
C ASP A 588 11.15 5.11 27.08
N PRO A 589 11.99 4.17 26.62
CA PRO A 589 11.53 3.01 25.85
C PRO A 589 10.47 2.16 26.54
N GLU A 590 10.40 2.17 27.88
CA GLU A 590 9.45 1.37 28.67
C GLU A 590 8.07 2.05 28.82
N LYS A 591 8.01 3.38 28.66
CA LYS A 591 6.77 4.15 28.96
C LYS A 591 6.19 4.88 27.76
N ARG A 592 7.02 5.22 26.79
CA ARG A 592 6.62 6.03 25.63
C ARG A 592 5.60 5.32 24.74
N ILE A 593 4.77 6.12 24.05
CA ILE A 593 3.84 5.65 23.04
C ILE A 593 4.40 6.03 21.66
N LEU A 594 4.59 5.04 20.80
CA LEU A 594 5.02 5.23 19.41
C LEU A 594 3.96 4.65 18.47
N LYS A 595 3.56 5.44 17.47
CA LYS A 595 2.77 4.93 16.33
C LYS A 595 3.73 4.52 15.21
N ARG A 596 3.73 3.26 14.83
CA ARG A 596 4.49 2.76 13.69
C ARG A 596 3.81 3.21 12.40
N VAL A 597 4.59 3.74 11.47
CA VAL A 597 4.11 4.05 10.12
C VAL A 597 4.08 2.75 9.33
N ILE A 598 2.92 2.44 8.76
CA ILE A 598 2.70 1.24 7.97
C ILE A 598 2.52 1.65 6.51
N PHE A 599 3.11 0.88 5.61
CA PHE A 599 2.94 0.99 4.18
C PHE A 599 2.33 -0.31 3.66
N ASP A 600 1.12 -0.22 3.14
CA ASP A 600 0.49 -1.33 2.45
C ASP A 600 0.73 -1.19 0.94
N GLU A 601 1.48 -2.13 0.39
CA GLU A 601 1.85 -2.13 -1.03
C GLU A 601 0.65 -2.39 -1.95
N GLU A 602 -0.38 -3.04 -1.46
CA GLU A 602 -1.61 -3.28 -2.22
C GLU A 602 -2.43 -2.00 -2.41
N THR A 603 -2.22 -0.99 -1.54
CA THR A 603 -2.89 0.32 -1.60
C THR A 603 -1.99 1.44 -2.11
N ALA A 604 -0.85 1.12 -2.73
CA ALA A 604 0.16 2.09 -3.16
C ALA A 604 -0.39 3.19 -4.08
N SER A 605 -1.36 2.87 -4.95
CA SER A 605 -1.98 3.83 -5.86
C SER A 605 -2.74 4.94 -5.13
N GLU A 606 -3.50 4.61 -4.09
CA GLU A 606 -4.25 5.58 -3.29
C GLU A 606 -3.35 6.38 -2.34
N ILE A 607 -2.30 5.75 -1.81
CA ILE A 607 -1.28 6.45 -1.03
C ILE A 607 -0.64 7.54 -1.90
N ASP A 608 -0.29 7.20 -3.16
CA ASP A 608 0.25 8.17 -4.13
C ASP A 608 -0.72 9.32 -4.40
N ILE A 609 -2.00 9.02 -4.65
CA ILE A 609 -3.06 10.03 -4.82
C ILE A 609 -3.16 10.92 -3.58
N THR A 610 -3.10 10.35 -2.40
CA THR A 610 -3.20 11.08 -1.13
C THR A 610 -2.04 12.07 -0.97
N PHE A 611 -0.79 11.61 -1.19
CA PHE A 611 0.37 12.51 -1.15
C PHE A 611 0.29 13.59 -2.24
N ASN A 612 -0.09 13.25 -3.47
CA ASN A 612 -0.27 14.23 -4.55
C ASN A 612 -1.38 15.25 -4.21
N THR A 613 -2.51 14.81 -3.65
CA THR A 613 -3.62 15.69 -3.25
C THR A 613 -3.21 16.64 -2.16
N LEU A 614 -2.59 16.14 -1.10
CA LEU A 614 -2.22 16.93 0.08
C LEU A 614 -0.99 17.81 -0.16
N MET A 615 0.02 17.32 -0.86
CA MET A 615 1.35 17.93 -0.98
C MET A 615 1.66 18.44 -2.39
N GLY A 616 0.86 18.10 -3.41
CA GLY A 616 1.03 18.54 -4.80
C GLY A 616 0.75 20.02 -5.03
N ASP A 617 0.95 20.49 -6.26
CA ASP A 617 0.80 21.91 -6.64
C ASP A 617 -0.65 22.34 -6.75
N LYS A 618 -1.57 21.46 -7.17
CA LYS A 618 -2.98 21.81 -7.35
C LYS A 618 -3.67 22.06 -6.01
N VAL A 619 -4.34 23.22 -5.92
CA VAL A 619 -5.07 23.64 -4.71
C VAL A 619 -6.46 22.99 -4.66
N GLU A 620 -7.12 22.85 -5.81
CA GLU A 620 -8.52 22.40 -5.90
C GLU A 620 -8.73 21.00 -5.31
N PRO A 621 -7.96 19.97 -5.67
CA PRO A 621 -8.12 18.64 -5.08
C PRO A 621 -7.93 18.63 -3.56
N ARG A 622 -7.04 19.48 -3.05
CA ARG A 622 -6.82 19.63 -1.60
C ARG A 622 -8.01 20.30 -0.92
N ARG A 623 -8.61 21.32 -1.54
CA ARG A 623 -9.82 21.96 -1.04
C ARG A 623 -10.98 20.97 -0.99
N GLU A 624 -11.23 20.23 -2.05
CA GLU A 624 -12.26 19.20 -2.09
C GLU A 624 -12.05 18.13 -1.01
N PHE A 625 -10.81 17.70 -0.81
CA PHE A 625 -10.46 16.78 0.27
C PHE A 625 -10.80 17.34 1.65
N ILE A 626 -10.45 18.60 1.93
CA ILE A 626 -10.75 19.26 3.21
C ILE A 626 -12.26 19.37 3.42
N GLU A 627 -13.01 19.81 2.40
CA GLU A 627 -14.47 19.97 2.46
C GLU A 627 -15.17 18.62 2.71
N ALA A 628 -14.74 17.56 2.02
CA ALA A 628 -15.29 16.21 2.17
C ALA A 628 -15.06 15.62 3.57
N ASN A 629 -13.91 15.95 4.19
CA ASN A 629 -13.48 15.37 5.47
C ASN A 629 -13.73 16.31 6.67
N ALA A 630 -14.18 17.55 6.46
CA ALA A 630 -14.38 18.53 7.53
C ALA A 630 -15.32 18.04 8.66
N LYS A 631 -16.32 17.24 8.32
CA LYS A 631 -17.28 16.64 9.28
C LYS A 631 -16.66 15.64 10.27
N TYR A 632 -15.48 15.11 9.97
CA TYR A 632 -14.77 14.16 10.82
C TYR A 632 -13.76 14.83 11.76
N VAL A 633 -13.51 16.12 11.58
CA VAL A 633 -12.58 16.88 12.43
C VAL A 633 -13.24 17.14 13.79
N GLN A 634 -12.68 16.54 14.84
CA GLN A 634 -13.20 16.66 16.20
C GLN A 634 -12.52 17.76 17.00
N ASN A 635 -11.26 18.08 16.70
CA ASN A 635 -10.46 19.07 17.41
C ASN A 635 -9.90 20.10 16.43
N LEU A 636 -10.57 21.25 16.32
CA LEU A 636 -10.00 22.43 15.69
C LEU A 636 -9.21 23.19 16.76
N ASP A 637 -7.91 23.39 16.52
CA ASP A 637 -7.10 24.29 17.31
C ASP A 637 -7.43 25.73 16.86
N VAL A 638 -8.44 26.35 17.51
CA VAL A 638 -8.94 27.71 17.21
C VAL A 638 -8.43 28.69 18.26
#